data_0a669c20c64f64eb8058764413c1805b
#
_entry.id   0a669c20c64f64eb8058764413c1805b
#
_cell.length_a   1.000
_cell.length_b   1.000
_cell.length_c   1.000
_cell.angle_alpha   90.00
_cell.angle_beta   90.00
_cell.angle_gamma   90.00
#
_symmetry.space_group_name_H-M   'P 1'
#
loop_
_entity.id
_entity.type
_entity.pdbx_description
1 polymer ?
#
loop_
_entity_poly.entity_id
_entity_poly.type
_entity_poly.pdbx_seq_one_letter_code
_entity_poly.pdbx_strand_id
1 'polypeptide(L)'
;MGRAREKSIAAEALRAKRGVLLTGPARSGRSRLLAAIAEAQSRPTFVIETRAGVVTVRSGMSDRRALIGADDVADVVAEVEFRAGVLVVDDIDLLPDAGAAALIDALGASSAVLLAALAPRHEVARGSIHRWELLRPLVEDADRLNIAVGPLALAETAALANALRESRHGVGPADDAWMMALHHLSGGSPGLVGELIEVAAARGRMHAVCPIEPFADLLPGGLVASLTRMLAPLDARDRRLLGIVFELGAIPLRHIGSVVPADVLARLHDGNLVVASVEAGSAAVSPLLARVVHDSAPREEHLDERRDIAHRLLDLLRHGDVLTPAEEVFCARFAGTVEVVGPLAEPLAAVLPRAALTLARSGVPRDSLSVIARVLDNGPDLRASAALILTRIALEDYAEAELLLRTLPEPASAAERELALHVYVRTLCATCAGSEAARDRLRALASWAPDDGDWRIRVEQAVAMLSLPNGASFAERAPSPQPVDAGRPDAAVVDDALQAALAAARGEAARARALLRGRQETHGWEVESDLTLFLLHAYTMVMIGEDLVVIEGATRRRLLSARWADRQDEVAVLALLDASVQLLRMRPDVAFASLQIPRIAPPESFRIWFDAIRAVAFITRGDLVHAAEALERIDAASTGRACGAFPVLRETVCARFEVANGRPDAAAARASRAISLAERRMPVLLPALLQIMVDAGVPVSEVRERAVALAERFDLAPVRAFVADLHEAARVDAQPTLDLLTSRERQVVDLAMTGATNAQIARRLGLSVRTVESHLHHARTRLGMSRQERFGQAVGAARPLVQR
;
A
#
# COMPACT_ATOMS: atom_id res chain seq x y z
N MET A 1 -0.51 23.42 -4.64
CA MET A 1 -0.93 22.89 -3.33
C MET A 1 0.32 22.49 -2.57
N GLY A 2 0.31 22.51 -1.24
CA GLY A 2 1.52 22.40 -0.43
C GLY A 2 2.36 23.70 -0.39
N ARG A 3 3.42 23.72 0.39
CA ARG A 3 4.33 24.86 0.52
C ARG A 3 3.68 26.15 1.05
N ALA A 4 2.63 26.04 1.86
CA ALA A 4 1.94 27.21 2.42
C ALA A 4 2.87 28.05 3.29
N ARG A 5 3.76 27.39 4.05
CA ARG A 5 4.73 28.03 4.94
C ARG A 5 5.76 28.82 4.15
N GLU A 6 6.36 28.22 3.13
CA GLU A 6 7.37 28.85 2.28
C GLU A 6 6.77 30.04 1.50
N LYS A 7 5.54 29.88 1.00
CA LYS A 7 4.81 30.99 0.35
C LYS A 7 4.56 32.15 1.29
N SER A 8 4.13 31.87 2.53
CA SER A 8 3.86 32.91 3.52
C SER A 8 5.13 33.67 3.89
N ILE A 9 6.23 32.95 4.16
CA ILE A 9 7.52 33.52 4.52
C ILE A 9 8.08 34.38 3.35
N ALA A 10 8.00 33.85 2.12
CA ALA A 10 8.44 34.60 0.93
C ALA A 10 7.59 35.87 0.71
N ALA A 11 6.27 35.75 0.84
CA ALA A 11 5.38 36.91 0.67
C ALA A 11 5.63 38.03 1.72
N GLU A 12 5.97 37.64 2.95
CA GLU A 12 6.32 38.58 4.00
C GLU A 12 7.65 39.30 3.70
N ALA A 13 8.68 38.55 3.30
CA ALA A 13 9.97 39.13 2.89
C ALA A 13 9.83 40.11 1.73
N LEU A 14 9.08 39.73 0.69
CA LEU A 14 8.84 40.57 -0.48
C LEU A 14 8.04 41.83 -0.11
N ARG A 15 7.07 41.75 0.82
CA ARG A 15 6.38 42.91 1.35
C ARG A 15 7.33 43.87 2.10
N ALA A 16 8.29 43.29 2.83
CA ALA A 16 9.33 44.03 3.51
C ALA A 16 10.45 44.54 2.55
N LYS A 17 10.28 44.38 1.23
CA LYS A 17 11.26 44.72 0.18
C LYS A 17 12.57 43.96 0.29
N ARG A 18 12.56 42.77 0.93
CA ARG A 18 13.73 41.87 0.97
C ARG A 18 13.68 40.94 -0.24
N GLY A 19 14.82 40.67 -0.85
CA GLY A 19 14.97 39.67 -1.89
C GLY A 19 14.72 38.26 -1.32
N VAL A 20 14.24 37.35 -2.17
CA VAL A 20 14.00 35.93 -1.79
C VAL A 20 14.73 35.01 -2.78
N LEU A 21 15.51 34.09 -2.24
CA LEU A 21 16.19 33.05 -3.01
C LEU A 21 15.66 31.68 -2.61
N LEU A 22 15.04 30.97 -3.56
CA LEU A 22 14.58 29.60 -3.39
C LEU A 22 15.67 28.62 -3.77
N THR A 23 16.25 27.91 -2.82
CA THR A 23 17.30 26.93 -3.06
C THR A 23 16.78 25.51 -2.91
N GLY A 24 17.16 24.60 -3.78
CA GLY A 24 16.76 23.19 -3.68
C GLY A 24 17.13 22.40 -4.94
N PRO A 25 17.14 21.07 -4.86
CA PRO A 25 17.56 20.23 -5.98
C PRO A 25 16.55 20.25 -7.14
N ALA A 26 16.98 19.69 -8.26
CA ALA A 26 16.09 19.45 -9.38
C ALA A 26 14.82 18.70 -8.93
N ARG A 27 13.65 19.12 -9.48
CA ARG A 27 12.35 18.51 -9.17
C ARG A 27 11.79 18.74 -7.76
N SER A 28 12.42 19.54 -6.91
CA SER A 28 11.87 19.95 -5.62
C SER A 28 10.63 20.85 -5.73
N GLY A 29 10.31 21.32 -6.92
CA GLY A 29 9.18 22.20 -7.17
C GLY A 29 9.52 23.70 -7.04
N ARG A 30 10.79 24.08 -7.07
CA ARG A 30 11.28 25.48 -7.01
C ARG A 30 10.54 26.37 -8.01
N SER A 31 10.59 26.01 -9.31
CA SER A 31 9.99 26.81 -10.39
C SER A 31 8.49 27.02 -10.21
N ARG A 32 7.76 26.00 -9.74
CA ARG A 32 6.33 26.12 -9.43
C ARG A 32 6.05 26.98 -8.21
N LEU A 33 6.91 26.86 -7.19
CA LEU A 33 6.81 27.69 -5.99
C LEU A 33 7.12 29.15 -6.35
N LEU A 34 8.18 29.37 -7.13
CA LEU A 34 8.56 30.68 -7.68
C LEU A 34 7.38 31.34 -8.42
N ALA A 35 6.80 30.61 -9.39
CA ALA A 35 5.66 31.09 -10.16
C ALA A 35 4.46 31.43 -9.26
N ALA A 36 4.13 30.54 -8.31
CA ALA A 36 3.00 30.75 -7.40
C ALA A 36 3.22 31.92 -6.42
N ILE A 37 4.48 32.23 -6.04
CA ILE A 37 4.80 33.42 -5.25
C ILE A 37 4.72 34.64 -6.12
N ALA A 38 5.22 34.59 -7.36
CA ALA A 38 5.17 35.68 -8.31
C ALA A 38 3.72 36.07 -8.69
N GLU A 39 2.87 35.08 -8.97
CA GLU A 39 1.43 35.30 -9.28
C GLU A 39 0.64 35.94 -8.12
N ALA A 40 1.06 35.68 -6.89
CA ALA A 40 0.41 36.21 -5.70
C ALA A 40 0.85 37.68 -5.39
N GLN A 41 1.81 38.24 -6.14
CA GLN A 41 2.27 39.63 -5.93
C GLN A 41 1.28 40.63 -6.50
N SER A 42 1.03 41.71 -5.74
CA SER A 42 0.29 42.87 -6.21
C SER A 42 1.15 43.82 -7.03
N ARG A 43 2.48 43.63 -7.00
CA ARG A 43 3.45 44.48 -7.71
C ARG A 43 3.67 43.95 -9.14
N PRO A 44 4.10 44.82 -10.08
CA PRO A 44 4.52 44.36 -11.39
C PRO A 44 5.64 43.32 -11.28
N THR A 45 5.51 42.21 -12.00
CA THR A 45 6.51 41.15 -12.04
C THR A 45 7.20 41.14 -13.39
N PHE A 46 8.54 41.05 -13.38
CA PHE A 46 9.40 40.92 -14.55
C PHE A 46 10.06 39.55 -14.48
N VAL A 47 9.75 38.67 -15.39
CA VAL A 47 10.22 37.27 -15.37
C VAL A 47 11.35 37.07 -16.37
N ILE A 48 12.54 36.74 -15.90
CA ILE A 48 13.65 36.28 -16.75
C ILE A 48 13.59 34.76 -16.88
N GLU A 49 13.50 34.30 -18.10
CA GLU A 49 13.49 32.86 -18.44
C GLU A 49 14.69 32.55 -19.35
N THR A 50 15.40 31.44 -19.04
CA THR A 50 16.46 30.91 -19.90
C THR A 50 15.96 29.64 -20.57
N ARG A 51 15.88 29.64 -21.91
CA ARG A 51 15.49 28.45 -22.70
C ARG A 51 16.48 28.22 -23.85
N ALA A 52 17.07 27.04 -23.89
CA ALA A 52 18.05 26.66 -24.93
C ALA A 52 19.16 27.71 -25.13
N GLY A 53 19.66 28.33 -24.06
CA GLY A 53 20.70 29.36 -24.09
C GLY A 53 20.23 30.77 -24.50
N VAL A 54 18.94 30.96 -24.76
CA VAL A 54 18.34 32.27 -25.03
C VAL A 54 17.69 32.80 -23.74
N VAL A 55 18.10 33.99 -23.34
CA VAL A 55 17.54 34.71 -22.19
C VAL A 55 16.45 35.66 -22.69
N THR A 56 15.27 35.55 -22.07
CA THR A 56 14.14 36.43 -22.40
C THR A 56 13.58 37.07 -21.14
N VAL A 57 13.13 38.30 -21.21
CA VAL A 57 12.34 38.94 -20.15
C VAL A 57 10.88 39.04 -20.58
N ARG A 58 9.98 38.80 -19.64
CA ARG A 58 8.55 39.02 -19.82
C ARG A 58 8.03 39.98 -18.73
N SER A 59 7.35 41.02 -19.16
CA SER A 59 6.62 41.93 -18.29
C SER A 59 5.13 41.79 -18.54
N GLY A 60 4.40 41.26 -17.53
CA GLY A 60 2.98 40.94 -17.68
C GLY A 60 2.68 39.77 -18.66
N MET A 61 1.48 39.76 -19.27
CA MET A 61 0.99 38.64 -20.10
C MET A 61 1.43 38.67 -21.56
N SER A 62 1.97 39.78 -22.07
CA SER A 62 2.06 40.01 -23.53
C SER A 62 3.42 40.40 -24.09
N ASP A 63 4.35 40.95 -23.33
CA ASP A 63 5.63 41.41 -23.85
C ASP A 63 6.77 40.44 -23.52
N ARG A 64 7.28 39.72 -24.55
CA ARG A 64 8.53 38.97 -24.49
C ARG A 64 9.61 39.70 -25.29
N ARG A 65 10.69 40.10 -24.59
CA ARG A 65 11.86 40.69 -25.20
C ARG A 65 13.07 39.75 -24.99
N ALA A 66 13.86 39.53 -26.01
CA ALA A 66 15.12 38.79 -25.87
C ALA A 66 16.18 39.74 -25.24
N LEU A 67 16.92 39.18 -24.28
CA LEU A 67 18.09 39.85 -23.68
C LEU A 67 19.34 39.36 -24.38
N ILE A 68 20.01 40.24 -25.08
CA ILE A 68 21.15 39.86 -25.95
C ILE A 68 22.49 40.24 -25.25
N GLY A 69 22.52 41.22 -24.35
CA GLY A 69 23.74 41.72 -23.72
C GLY A 69 23.59 42.07 -22.24
N ALA A 70 24.73 42.46 -21.62
CA ALA A 70 24.79 42.83 -20.24
C ALA A 70 23.97 44.12 -19.99
N ASP A 71 23.98 45.08 -20.91
CA ASP A 71 23.24 46.35 -20.82
C ASP A 71 21.74 46.08 -20.80
N ASP A 72 21.23 45.11 -21.56
CA ASP A 72 19.81 44.74 -21.54
C ASP A 72 19.36 44.27 -20.15
N VAL A 73 20.24 43.57 -19.43
CA VAL A 73 19.95 43.09 -18.05
C VAL A 73 19.90 44.24 -17.07
N ALA A 74 20.84 45.19 -17.19
CA ALA A 74 20.89 46.39 -16.37
C ALA A 74 19.66 47.27 -16.58
N ASP A 75 19.21 47.45 -17.84
CA ASP A 75 17.99 48.18 -18.20
C ASP A 75 16.73 47.56 -17.57
N VAL A 76 16.64 46.20 -17.58
CA VAL A 76 15.53 45.48 -16.93
C VAL A 76 15.54 45.74 -15.42
N VAL A 77 16.68 45.68 -14.76
CA VAL A 77 16.79 45.91 -13.31
C VAL A 77 16.38 47.37 -12.99
N ALA A 78 16.80 48.33 -13.78
CA ALA A 78 16.41 49.74 -13.63
C ALA A 78 14.90 49.94 -13.85
N GLU A 79 14.29 49.24 -14.84
CA GLU A 79 12.85 49.28 -15.05
C GLU A 79 12.07 48.66 -13.88
N VAL A 80 12.55 47.54 -13.32
CA VAL A 80 11.97 46.90 -12.11
C VAL A 80 11.99 47.87 -10.93
N GLU A 81 13.12 48.56 -10.70
CA GLU A 81 13.26 49.55 -9.65
C GLU A 81 12.31 50.74 -9.86
N PHE A 82 12.30 51.31 -11.07
CA PHE A 82 11.45 52.45 -11.43
C PHE A 82 9.95 52.14 -11.23
N ARG A 83 9.53 50.93 -11.55
CA ARG A 83 8.13 50.48 -11.37
C ARG A 83 7.83 49.93 -9.97
N ALA A 84 8.79 49.95 -9.05
CA ALA A 84 8.71 49.30 -7.75
C ALA A 84 8.23 47.80 -7.82
N GLY A 85 8.67 47.10 -8.89
CA GLY A 85 8.30 45.74 -9.23
C GLY A 85 9.10 44.69 -8.48
N VAL A 86 8.92 43.44 -8.88
CA VAL A 86 9.70 42.29 -8.44
C VAL A 86 10.35 41.62 -9.67
N LEU A 87 11.64 41.46 -9.63
CA LEU A 87 12.38 40.68 -10.64
C LEU A 87 12.33 39.22 -10.29
N VAL A 88 11.79 38.39 -11.18
CA VAL A 88 11.66 36.94 -11.00
C VAL A 88 12.61 36.26 -11.94
N VAL A 89 13.50 35.38 -11.39
CA VAL A 89 14.48 34.63 -12.18
C VAL A 89 14.39 33.15 -11.83
N ASP A 90 13.92 32.34 -12.79
CA ASP A 90 13.92 30.89 -12.60
C ASP A 90 15.26 30.29 -13.05
N ASP A 91 15.76 29.31 -12.27
CA ASP A 91 17.05 28.63 -12.52
C ASP A 91 18.20 29.62 -12.88
N ILE A 92 18.49 30.57 -11.96
CA ILE A 92 19.50 31.61 -12.12
C ILE A 92 20.90 31.04 -12.45
N ASP A 93 21.15 29.80 -12.02
CA ASP A 93 22.35 29.02 -12.31
C ASP A 93 22.46 28.60 -13.78
N LEU A 94 21.43 28.75 -14.58
CA LEU A 94 21.44 28.46 -16.02
C LEU A 94 21.66 29.72 -16.88
N LEU A 95 21.69 30.92 -16.28
CA LEU A 95 22.00 32.14 -17.00
C LEU A 95 23.45 32.06 -17.56
N PRO A 96 23.74 32.58 -18.76
CA PRO A 96 25.12 32.77 -19.22
C PRO A 96 25.95 33.57 -18.22
N ASP A 97 27.26 33.28 -18.08
CA ASP A 97 28.12 33.91 -17.07
C ASP A 97 28.13 35.45 -17.18
N ALA A 98 28.16 36.00 -18.39
CA ALA A 98 28.07 37.43 -18.63
C ALA A 98 26.71 38.01 -18.17
N GLY A 99 25.61 37.31 -18.38
CA GLY A 99 24.28 37.73 -17.95
C GLY A 99 24.11 37.63 -16.41
N ALA A 100 24.69 36.58 -15.81
CA ALA A 100 24.70 36.43 -14.36
C ALA A 100 25.55 37.52 -13.67
N ALA A 101 26.72 37.83 -14.19
CA ALA A 101 27.59 38.94 -13.72
C ALA A 101 26.88 40.32 -13.82
N ALA A 102 26.30 40.61 -14.97
CA ALA A 102 25.55 41.87 -15.18
C ALA A 102 24.35 42.00 -14.24
N LEU A 103 23.65 40.85 -13.98
CA LEU A 103 22.53 40.82 -13.05
C LEU A 103 22.98 41.14 -11.60
N ILE A 104 24.10 40.56 -11.19
CA ILE A 104 24.62 40.74 -9.82
C ILE A 104 25.09 42.18 -9.64
N ASP A 105 25.83 42.72 -10.61
CA ASP A 105 26.32 44.10 -10.59
C ASP A 105 25.13 45.11 -10.57
N ALA A 106 24.14 44.91 -11.42
CA ALA A 106 22.95 45.74 -11.48
C ALA A 106 22.13 45.70 -10.19
N LEU A 107 21.96 44.50 -9.59
CA LEU A 107 21.27 44.35 -8.31
C LEU A 107 22.05 44.95 -7.14
N GLY A 108 23.38 44.90 -7.18
CA GLY A 108 24.23 45.54 -6.18
C GLY A 108 24.16 47.06 -6.21
N ALA A 109 23.82 47.64 -7.37
CA ALA A 109 23.68 49.10 -7.58
C ALA A 109 22.23 49.61 -7.45
N SER A 110 21.25 48.75 -7.21
CA SER A 110 19.82 49.14 -7.23
C SER A 110 19.06 48.64 -5.99
N SER A 111 17.87 49.20 -5.75
CA SER A 111 16.93 48.72 -4.73
C SER A 111 15.88 47.75 -5.26
N ALA A 112 16.10 47.17 -6.44
CA ALA A 112 15.20 46.21 -7.05
C ALA A 112 15.06 44.94 -6.21
N VAL A 113 13.85 44.43 -6.04
CA VAL A 113 13.55 43.24 -5.24
C VAL A 113 13.66 42.00 -6.11
N LEU A 114 14.55 41.07 -5.75
CA LEU A 114 14.77 39.81 -6.44
C LEU A 114 13.93 38.69 -5.83
N LEU A 115 13.26 37.88 -6.67
CA LEU A 115 12.72 36.58 -6.37
C LEU A 115 13.35 35.58 -7.33
N ALA A 116 14.24 34.69 -6.85
CA ALA A 116 14.95 33.78 -7.74
C ALA A 116 14.95 32.34 -7.25
N ALA A 117 15.16 31.40 -8.17
CA ALA A 117 15.40 30.00 -7.89
C ALA A 117 16.84 29.62 -8.27
N LEU A 118 17.49 28.82 -7.43
CA LEU A 118 18.90 28.41 -7.58
C LEU A 118 19.05 26.93 -7.22
N ALA A 119 19.84 26.18 -7.99
CA ALA A 119 20.27 24.83 -7.61
C ALA A 119 21.18 24.84 -6.38
N PRO A 120 21.29 23.74 -5.61
CA PRO A 120 22.16 23.66 -4.46
C PRO A 120 23.64 23.88 -4.86
N ARG A 121 24.44 24.41 -3.91
CA ARG A 121 25.85 24.73 -4.12
C ARG A 121 26.62 23.62 -4.82
N HIS A 122 26.49 22.38 -4.37
CA HIS A 122 27.24 21.24 -4.90
C HIS A 122 26.85 20.90 -6.37
N GLU A 123 25.63 21.18 -6.80
CA GLU A 123 25.20 21.01 -8.18
C GLU A 123 25.82 22.09 -9.07
N VAL A 124 25.74 23.33 -8.64
CA VAL A 124 26.31 24.49 -9.37
C VAL A 124 27.84 24.41 -9.45
N ALA A 125 28.52 24.17 -8.32
CA ALA A 125 29.98 24.14 -8.26
C ALA A 125 30.58 22.98 -9.07
N ARG A 126 29.84 21.86 -9.21
CA ARG A 126 30.26 20.74 -10.04
C ARG A 126 30.20 21.04 -11.53
N GLY A 127 29.22 21.82 -11.97
CA GLY A 127 29.14 22.31 -13.34
C GLY A 127 30.30 23.30 -13.64
N SER A 128 30.59 24.19 -12.71
CA SER A 128 31.69 25.16 -12.75
C SER A 128 31.89 25.81 -11.38
N ILE A 129 33.09 25.64 -10.79
CA ILE A 129 33.47 26.35 -9.55
C ILE A 129 33.38 27.87 -9.78
N HIS A 130 33.83 28.32 -10.93
CA HIS A 130 33.77 29.73 -11.34
C HIS A 130 32.32 30.25 -11.27
N ARG A 131 31.35 29.46 -11.73
CA ARG A 131 29.94 29.85 -11.68
C ARG A 131 29.41 29.97 -10.26
N TRP A 132 29.81 29.06 -9.37
CA TRP A 132 29.45 29.18 -7.97
C TRP A 132 30.03 30.46 -7.35
N GLU A 133 31.31 30.74 -7.58
CA GLU A 133 31.95 31.97 -7.09
C GLU A 133 31.25 33.22 -7.61
N LEU A 134 30.77 33.21 -8.86
CA LEU A 134 29.98 34.28 -9.43
C LEU A 134 28.64 34.49 -8.72
N LEU A 135 27.92 33.41 -8.42
CA LEU A 135 26.58 33.44 -7.79
C LEU A 135 26.62 33.59 -6.26
N ARG A 136 27.78 33.34 -5.64
CA ARG A 136 27.96 33.40 -4.18
C ARG A 136 27.46 34.69 -3.54
N PRO A 137 27.70 35.89 -4.09
CA PRO A 137 27.20 37.16 -3.52
C PRO A 137 25.68 37.19 -3.39
N LEU A 138 24.93 36.52 -4.27
CA LEU A 138 23.46 36.42 -4.15
C LEU A 138 23.00 35.58 -2.96
N VAL A 139 23.78 34.57 -2.59
CA VAL A 139 23.44 33.61 -1.50
C VAL A 139 23.88 34.19 -0.15
N GLU A 140 25.01 34.89 -0.09
CA GLU A 140 25.61 35.42 1.14
C GLU A 140 25.08 36.81 1.52
N ASP A 141 24.25 37.43 0.70
CA ASP A 141 23.63 38.70 0.95
C ASP A 141 22.64 38.64 2.14
N ALA A 142 22.96 39.38 3.20
CA ALA A 142 22.18 39.44 4.43
C ALA A 142 20.77 40.05 4.24
N ASP A 143 20.60 40.86 3.20
CA ASP A 143 19.31 41.52 2.88
C ASP A 143 18.37 40.57 2.10
N ARG A 144 18.85 39.39 1.72
CA ARG A 144 18.05 38.36 1.05
C ARG A 144 17.68 37.24 2.00
N LEU A 145 16.51 36.69 1.76
CA LEU A 145 16.02 35.53 2.49
C LEU A 145 16.24 34.27 1.67
N ASN A 146 17.07 33.34 2.17
CA ASN A 146 17.23 32.03 1.59
C ASN A 146 16.17 31.07 2.14
N ILE A 147 15.39 30.46 1.25
CA ILE A 147 14.39 29.43 1.57
C ILE A 147 14.82 28.11 0.92
N ALA A 148 15.20 27.16 1.75
CA ALA A 148 15.49 25.81 1.28
C ALA A 148 14.19 25.09 0.92
N VAL A 149 14.07 24.66 -0.35
CA VAL A 149 12.93 23.91 -0.87
C VAL A 149 13.23 22.43 -0.77
N GLY A 150 12.94 21.87 0.39
CA GLY A 150 13.12 20.43 0.69
C GLY A 150 12.03 19.51 0.09
N PRO A 151 11.99 18.22 0.46
CA PRO A 151 10.93 17.31 0.08
C PRO A 151 9.58 17.75 0.68
N LEU A 152 8.48 17.33 0.05
CA LEU A 152 7.13 17.47 0.62
C LEU A 152 6.97 16.54 1.83
N ALA A 153 6.28 17.01 2.86
CA ALA A 153 5.79 16.13 3.92
C ALA A 153 4.72 15.15 3.38
N LEU A 154 4.42 14.08 4.12
CA LEU A 154 3.42 13.08 3.71
C LEU A 154 2.06 13.72 3.40
N ALA A 155 1.58 14.62 4.27
CA ALA A 155 0.30 15.31 4.07
C ALA A 155 0.28 16.20 2.80
N GLU A 156 1.40 16.86 2.49
CA GLU A 156 1.54 17.68 1.29
C GLU A 156 1.65 16.81 0.03
N THR A 157 2.35 15.67 0.11
CA THR A 157 2.39 14.66 -0.95
C THR A 157 1.00 14.13 -1.24
N ALA A 158 0.20 13.80 -0.21
CA ALA A 158 -1.16 13.33 -0.34
C ALA A 158 -2.07 14.39 -0.98
N ALA A 159 -1.96 15.64 -0.57
CA ALA A 159 -2.73 16.75 -1.17
C ALA A 159 -2.39 16.95 -2.66
N LEU A 160 -1.12 16.91 -3.02
CA LEU A 160 -0.67 16.99 -4.41
C LEU A 160 -1.15 15.80 -5.23
N ALA A 161 -0.99 14.60 -4.69
CA ALA A 161 -1.38 13.36 -5.36
C ALA A 161 -2.89 13.30 -5.62
N ASN A 162 -3.72 13.62 -4.63
CA ASN A 162 -5.18 13.64 -4.80
C ASN A 162 -5.61 14.64 -5.87
N ALA A 163 -5.03 15.84 -5.87
CA ALA A 163 -5.31 16.84 -6.90
C ALA A 163 -4.93 16.39 -8.31
N LEU A 164 -3.79 15.68 -8.45
CA LEU A 164 -3.36 15.14 -9.74
C LEU A 164 -4.21 13.96 -10.19
N ARG A 165 -4.58 13.05 -9.27
CA ARG A 165 -5.47 11.92 -9.56
C ARG A 165 -6.84 12.39 -10.05
N GLU A 166 -7.43 13.36 -9.38
CA GLU A 166 -8.73 13.94 -9.76
C GLU A 166 -8.64 14.71 -11.08
N SER A 167 -7.67 15.65 -11.21
CA SER A 167 -7.61 16.54 -12.39
C SER A 167 -7.17 15.85 -13.68
N ARG A 168 -6.35 14.80 -13.62
CA ARG A 168 -5.79 14.14 -14.80
C ARG A 168 -6.49 12.83 -15.15
N HIS A 169 -6.98 12.11 -14.14
CA HIS A 169 -7.50 10.76 -14.31
C HIS A 169 -8.95 10.60 -13.86
N GLY A 170 -9.56 11.61 -13.25
CA GLY A 170 -10.93 11.54 -12.73
C GLY A 170 -11.09 10.51 -11.59
N VAL A 171 -9.99 10.14 -10.93
CA VAL A 171 -9.98 9.14 -9.86
C VAL A 171 -10.02 9.84 -8.51
N GLY A 172 -10.92 9.40 -7.63
CA GLY A 172 -11.05 9.94 -6.28
C GLY A 172 -9.79 9.77 -5.42
N PRO A 173 -9.84 10.23 -4.16
CA PRO A 173 -8.71 10.18 -3.26
C PRO A 173 -8.22 8.72 -3.06
N ALA A 174 -6.91 8.54 -2.89
CA ALA A 174 -6.33 7.26 -2.57
C ALA A 174 -6.41 6.98 -1.06
N ASP A 175 -6.28 5.70 -0.69
CA ASP A 175 -6.11 5.32 0.70
C ASP A 175 -4.74 5.76 1.27
N ASP A 176 -4.64 5.79 2.59
CA ASP A 176 -3.43 6.23 3.29
C ASP A 176 -2.22 5.36 2.95
N ALA A 177 -2.40 4.05 2.76
CA ALA A 177 -1.31 3.14 2.44
C ALA A 177 -0.71 3.45 1.08
N TRP A 178 -1.55 3.71 0.07
CA TRP A 178 -1.09 4.13 -1.25
C TRP A 178 -0.33 5.47 -1.19
N MET A 179 -0.82 6.41 -0.38
CA MET A 179 -0.15 7.70 -0.17
C MET A 179 1.19 7.54 0.54
N MET A 180 1.27 6.68 1.55
CA MET A 180 2.54 6.35 2.22
C MET A 180 3.53 5.71 1.25
N ALA A 181 3.08 4.76 0.42
CA ALA A 181 3.91 4.13 -0.59
C ALA A 181 4.41 5.14 -1.63
N LEU A 182 3.54 6.01 -2.12
CA LEU A 182 3.90 7.07 -3.06
C LEU A 182 4.92 8.03 -2.46
N HIS A 183 4.73 8.46 -1.21
CA HIS A 183 5.66 9.35 -0.50
C HIS A 183 7.02 8.68 -0.33
N HIS A 184 7.06 7.44 0.13
CA HIS A 184 8.30 6.68 0.31
C HIS A 184 9.05 6.47 -1.01
N LEU A 185 8.35 6.11 -2.08
CA LEU A 185 8.94 5.92 -3.40
C LEU A 185 9.46 7.23 -4.01
N SER A 186 8.73 8.33 -3.84
CA SER A 186 9.11 9.64 -4.38
C SER A 186 10.14 10.37 -3.52
N GLY A 187 10.34 9.95 -2.26
CA GLY A 187 11.11 10.71 -1.27
C GLY A 187 10.53 12.12 -1.05
N GLY A 188 9.22 12.32 -1.24
CA GLY A 188 8.56 13.62 -1.18
C GLY A 188 8.90 14.58 -2.34
N SER A 189 9.53 14.10 -3.41
CA SER A 189 9.82 14.91 -4.61
C SER A 189 8.56 15.16 -5.44
N PRO A 190 8.09 16.42 -5.60
CA PRO A 190 6.86 16.71 -6.36
C PRO A 190 6.90 16.24 -7.81
N GLY A 191 8.09 16.30 -8.43
CA GLY A 191 8.29 15.84 -9.79
C GLY A 191 8.12 14.32 -9.92
N LEU A 192 8.66 13.55 -8.98
CA LEU A 192 8.50 12.10 -8.96
C LEU A 192 7.08 11.68 -8.58
N VAL A 193 6.41 12.41 -7.68
CA VAL A 193 4.99 12.19 -7.35
C VAL A 193 4.14 12.20 -8.62
N GLY A 194 4.30 13.24 -9.46
CA GLY A 194 3.56 13.33 -10.73
C GLY A 194 3.86 12.17 -11.68
N GLU A 195 5.13 11.80 -11.86
CA GLU A 195 5.51 10.69 -12.74
C GLU A 195 5.01 9.34 -12.24
N LEU A 196 5.06 9.09 -10.93
CA LEU A 196 4.57 7.85 -10.35
C LEU A 196 3.06 7.69 -10.48
N ILE A 197 2.30 8.78 -10.44
CA ILE A 197 0.86 8.77 -10.70
C ILE A 197 0.59 8.37 -12.16
N GLU A 198 1.31 8.94 -13.13
CA GLU A 198 1.17 8.55 -14.54
C GLU A 198 1.53 7.08 -14.76
N VAL A 199 2.59 6.59 -14.12
CA VAL A 199 2.99 5.17 -14.18
C VAL A 199 1.92 4.27 -13.57
N ALA A 200 1.37 4.65 -12.41
CA ALA A 200 0.31 3.91 -11.76
C ALA A 200 -0.97 3.84 -12.62
N ALA A 201 -1.34 4.96 -13.25
CA ALA A 201 -2.49 5.03 -14.15
C ALA A 201 -2.28 4.13 -15.38
N ALA A 202 -1.13 4.24 -16.04
CA ALA A 202 -0.80 3.43 -17.21
C ALA A 202 -0.79 1.91 -16.94
N ARG A 203 -0.56 1.51 -15.68
CA ARG A 203 -0.52 0.11 -15.23
C ARG A 203 -1.79 -0.37 -14.54
N GLY A 204 -2.83 0.45 -14.44
CA GLY A 204 -4.05 0.12 -13.72
C GLY A 204 -3.86 -0.01 -12.19
N ARG A 205 -2.80 0.59 -11.62
CA ARG A 205 -2.45 0.46 -10.19
C ARG A 205 -2.93 1.63 -9.32
N MET A 206 -3.89 2.39 -9.78
CA MET A 206 -4.41 3.54 -9.02
C MET A 206 -5.11 3.14 -7.70
N HIS A 207 -5.50 1.88 -7.56
CA HIS A 207 -6.14 1.30 -6.37
C HIS A 207 -5.32 0.15 -5.75
N ALA A 208 -4.13 -0.13 -6.25
CA ALA A 208 -3.22 -1.13 -5.68
C ALA A 208 -2.61 -0.63 -4.36
N VAL A 209 -1.93 -1.50 -3.62
CA VAL A 209 -1.22 -1.12 -2.38
C VAL A 209 -0.04 -0.17 -2.68
N CYS A 210 0.56 -0.30 -3.87
CA CYS A 210 1.74 0.46 -4.26
C CYS A 210 1.65 0.89 -5.73
N PRO A 211 2.01 2.15 -6.07
CA PRO A 211 2.01 2.64 -7.47
C PRO A 211 2.88 1.83 -8.40
N ILE A 212 4.03 1.38 -7.93
CA ILE A 212 5.02 0.60 -8.68
C ILE A 212 5.84 -0.26 -7.71
N GLU A 213 6.27 -1.44 -8.17
CA GLU A 213 7.18 -2.31 -7.46
C GLU A 213 8.63 -2.06 -7.90
N PRO A 214 9.46 -1.36 -7.08
CA PRO A 214 10.76 -0.87 -7.55
C PRO A 214 11.69 -1.97 -8.05
N PHE A 215 11.65 -3.17 -7.44
CA PHE A 215 12.57 -4.27 -7.74
C PHE A 215 11.95 -5.40 -8.56
N ALA A 216 10.62 -5.47 -8.64
CA ALA A 216 9.91 -6.48 -9.43
C ALA A 216 9.48 -5.95 -10.81
N ASP A 217 9.11 -4.67 -10.88
CA ASP A 217 8.62 -4.06 -12.11
C ASP A 217 9.77 -3.58 -12.99
N LEU A 218 9.61 -3.70 -14.30
CA LEU A 218 10.44 -2.97 -15.26
C LEU A 218 10.13 -1.48 -15.16
N LEU A 219 11.11 -0.66 -14.78
CA LEU A 219 10.92 0.78 -14.67
C LEU A 219 10.74 1.42 -16.04
N PRO A 220 9.74 2.31 -16.25
CA PRO A 220 9.59 3.04 -17.51
C PRO A 220 10.82 3.90 -17.81
N GLY A 221 11.26 3.94 -19.09
CA GLY A 221 12.47 4.68 -19.50
C GLY A 221 12.46 6.16 -19.11
N GLY A 222 11.30 6.81 -19.17
CA GLY A 222 11.14 8.21 -18.71
C GLY A 222 11.43 8.38 -17.22
N LEU A 223 10.95 7.45 -16.38
CA LEU A 223 11.21 7.45 -14.94
C LEU A 223 12.69 7.17 -14.66
N VAL A 224 13.29 6.19 -15.32
CA VAL A 224 14.75 5.90 -15.21
C VAL A 224 15.56 7.13 -15.58
N ALA A 225 15.27 7.78 -16.70
CA ALA A 225 15.96 8.99 -17.12
C ALA A 225 15.83 10.14 -16.10
N SER A 226 14.68 10.23 -15.44
CA SER A 226 14.43 11.21 -14.38
C SER A 226 15.28 10.94 -13.14
N LEU A 227 15.30 9.69 -12.67
CA LEU A 227 16.11 9.27 -11.53
C LEU A 227 17.61 9.40 -11.82
N THR A 228 18.05 9.02 -13.02
CA THR A 228 19.45 9.19 -13.47
C THR A 228 19.88 10.65 -13.45
N ARG A 229 19.02 11.57 -13.86
CA ARG A 229 19.30 13.02 -13.77
C ARG A 229 19.43 13.51 -12.32
N MET A 230 18.64 12.97 -11.39
CA MET A 230 18.80 13.29 -9.96
C MET A 230 20.14 12.77 -9.40
N LEU A 231 20.64 11.64 -9.90
CA LEU A 231 21.92 11.05 -9.52
C LEU A 231 23.12 11.66 -10.27
N ALA A 232 22.90 12.40 -11.35
CA ALA A 232 23.95 12.97 -12.18
C ALA A 232 24.95 13.86 -11.40
N PRO A 233 24.53 14.65 -10.39
CA PRO A 233 25.44 15.46 -9.59
C PRO A 233 26.36 14.64 -8.66
N LEU A 234 26.13 13.34 -8.46
CA LEU A 234 26.93 12.52 -7.57
C LEU A 234 28.16 11.92 -8.28
N ASP A 235 29.31 11.86 -7.58
CA ASP A 235 30.44 11.05 -8.02
C ASP A 235 30.28 9.55 -7.75
N ALA A 236 31.24 8.76 -8.14
CA ALA A 236 31.19 7.32 -7.95
C ALA A 236 31.17 6.92 -6.47
N ARG A 237 31.88 7.66 -5.59
CA ARG A 237 31.90 7.42 -4.15
C ARG A 237 30.56 7.74 -3.53
N ASP A 238 29.98 8.93 -3.82
CA ASP A 238 28.69 9.35 -3.30
C ASP A 238 27.58 8.36 -3.69
N ARG A 239 27.57 7.88 -4.93
CA ARG A 239 26.61 6.87 -5.41
C ARG A 239 26.75 5.55 -4.67
N ARG A 240 27.99 5.10 -4.42
CA ARG A 240 28.22 3.87 -3.64
C ARG A 240 27.68 4.00 -2.22
N LEU A 241 28.03 5.09 -1.54
CA LEU A 241 27.54 5.36 -0.20
C LEU A 241 26.02 5.46 -0.14
N LEU A 242 25.39 6.07 -1.14
CA LEU A 242 23.93 6.08 -1.28
C LEU A 242 23.36 4.64 -1.37
N GLY A 243 24.01 3.75 -2.11
CA GLY A 243 23.65 2.34 -2.19
C GLY A 243 23.77 1.62 -0.85
N ILE A 244 24.84 1.90 -0.09
CA ILE A 244 25.04 1.33 1.25
C ILE A 244 23.99 1.84 2.23
N VAL A 245 23.65 3.13 2.21
CA VAL A 245 22.56 3.70 3.03
C VAL A 245 21.24 2.98 2.74
N PHE A 246 20.97 2.66 1.49
CA PHE A 246 19.79 1.87 1.14
C PHE A 246 19.85 0.44 1.68
N GLU A 247 20.99 -0.27 1.55
CA GLU A 247 21.16 -1.63 2.08
C GLU A 247 20.94 -1.69 3.60
N LEU A 248 21.28 -0.62 4.32
CA LEU A 248 21.07 -0.47 5.75
C LEU A 248 19.63 -0.02 6.11
N GLY A 249 18.82 0.34 5.15
CA GLY A 249 17.42 0.76 5.34
C GLY A 249 17.31 2.11 6.05
N ALA A 250 16.43 2.20 7.04
CA ALA A 250 16.28 3.41 7.86
C ALA A 250 17.36 3.46 8.94
N ILE A 251 18.43 4.22 8.70
CA ILE A 251 19.56 4.33 9.61
C ILE A 251 19.22 5.33 10.73
N PRO A 252 19.40 4.99 12.01
CA PRO A 252 19.26 5.94 13.10
C PRO A 252 20.19 7.15 12.91
N LEU A 253 19.69 8.36 13.14
CA LEU A 253 20.49 9.58 12.93
C LEU A 253 21.81 9.58 13.73
N ARG A 254 21.84 8.94 14.91
CA ARG A 254 23.06 8.77 15.71
C ARG A 254 24.12 7.87 15.05
N HIS A 255 23.70 6.96 14.15
CA HIS A 255 24.62 6.03 13.46
C HIS A 255 25.06 6.54 12.09
N ILE A 256 24.34 7.53 11.51
CA ILE A 256 24.58 7.96 10.13
C ILE A 256 26.02 8.41 9.88
N GLY A 257 26.65 9.09 10.87
CA GLY A 257 28.06 9.51 10.80
C GLY A 257 29.08 8.38 10.74
N SER A 258 28.71 7.19 11.23
CA SER A 258 29.55 5.98 11.12
C SER A 258 29.42 5.33 9.75
N VAL A 259 28.38 5.63 8.98
CA VAL A 259 28.12 5.09 7.65
C VAL A 259 28.57 6.06 6.58
N VAL A 260 28.21 7.33 6.68
CA VAL A 260 28.44 8.35 5.65
C VAL A 260 29.25 9.51 6.22
N PRO A 261 30.36 9.90 5.59
CA PRO A 261 31.11 11.11 5.97
C PRO A 261 30.23 12.36 5.88
N ALA A 262 30.45 13.32 6.79
CA ALA A 262 29.61 14.50 6.95
C ALA A 262 29.48 15.35 5.65
N ASP A 263 30.58 15.48 4.89
CA ASP A 263 30.59 16.21 3.61
C ASP A 263 29.75 15.51 2.52
N VAL A 264 29.76 14.18 2.49
CA VAL A 264 28.91 13.37 1.58
C VAL A 264 27.45 13.46 2.02
N LEU A 265 27.19 13.30 3.32
CA LEU A 265 25.84 13.38 3.85
C LEU A 265 25.17 14.72 3.54
N ALA A 266 25.93 15.82 3.67
CA ALA A 266 25.43 17.15 3.30
C ALA A 266 25.02 17.21 1.81
N ARG A 267 25.85 16.68 0.90
CA ARG A 267 25.52 16.65 -0.53
C ARG A 267 24.30 15.75 -0.84
N LEU A 268 24.20 14.61 -0.18
CA LEU A 268 23.07 13.70 -0.36
C LEU A 268 21.76 14.31 0.19
N HIS A 269 21.83 15.02 1.30
CA HIS A 269 20.71 15.71 1.90
C HIS A 269 20.26 16.90 1.04
N ASP A 270 21.18 17.76 0.64
CA ASP A 270 20.91 18.92 -0.21
C ASP A 270 20.31 18.50 -1.57
N GLY A 271 20.68 17.32 -2.07
CA GLY A 271 20.12 16.70 -3.27
C GLY A 271 18.75 16.05 -3.06
N ASN A 272 18.20 16.05 -1.84
CA ASN A 272 16.99 15.27 -1.44
C ASN A 272 17.10 13.77 -1.80
N LEU A 273 18.28 13.22 -1.78
CA LEU A 273 18.54 11.81 -2.09
C LEU A 273 18.50 10.94 -0.83
N VAL A 274 18.83 11.53 0.32
CA VAL A 274 18.63 10.98 1.65
C VAL A 274 17.63 11.85 2.39
N VAL A 275 16.55 11.27 2.83
CA VAL A 275 15.49 11.96 3.60
C VAL A 275 15.72 11.66 5.08
N ALA A 276 16.08 12.69 5.84
CA ALA A 276 16.18 12.60 7.30
C ALA A 276 14.83 12.98 7.92
N SER A 277 14.28 12.09 8.73
CA SER A 277 13.08 12.35 9.55
C SER A 277 13.52 12.53 11.01
N VAL A 278 13.38 13.75 11.52
CA VAL A 278 13.65 14.05 12.93
C VAL A 278 12.63 13.35 13.84
N GLU A 279 11.36 13.27 13.39
CA GLU A 279 10.29 12.58 14.12
C GLU A 279 10.55 11.07 14.22
N ALA A 280 11.00 10.44 13.12
CA ALA A 280 11.39 9.02 13.12
C ALA A 280 12.80 8.78 13.67
N GLY A 281 13.60 9.81 13.89
CA GLY A 281 14.98 9.71 14.36
C GLY A 281 15.90 8.95 13.39
N SER A 282 15.58 8.93 12.10
CA SER A 282 16.28 8.11 11.10
C SER A 282 16.42 8.82 9.75
N ALA A 283 17.35 8.30 8.93
CA ALA A 283 17.57 8.72 7.55
C ALA A 283 17.41 7.52 6.61
N ALA A 284 16.80 7.74 5.46
CA ALA A 284 16.55 6.69 4.47
C ALA A 284 16.68 7.21 3.03
N VAL A 285 16.83 6.28 2.09
CA VAL A 285 16.91 6.53 0.65
C VAL A 285 15.66 6.00 -0.03
N SER A 286 15.15 6.73 -1.05
CA SER A 286 14.06 6.23 -1.87
C SER A 286 14.42 4.91 -2.57
N PRO A 287 13.56 3.88 -2.52
CA PRO A 287 13.80 2.59 -3.18
C PRO A 287 14.01 2.71 -4.69
N LEU A 288 13.42 3.71 -5.34
CA LEU A 288 13.58 3.94 -6.77
C LEU A 288 14.98 4.46 -7.11
N LEU A 289 15.52 5.38 -6.32
CA LEU A 289 16.91 5.86 -6.47
C LEU A 289 17.90 4.72 -6.24
N ALA A 290 17.67 3.94 -5.19
CA ALA A 290 18.47 2.78 -4.87
C ALA A 290 18.50 1.75 -6.00
N ARG A 291 17.37 1.49 -6.63
CA ARG A 291 17.26 0.59 -7.78
C ARG A 291 18.17 1.05 -8.94
N VAL A 292 18.11 2.34 -9.29
CA VAL A 292 18.93 2.87 -10.39
C VAL A 292 20.42 2.84 -10.03
N VAL A 293 20.77 3.12 -8.77
CA VAL A 293 22.17 2.98 -8.30
C VAL A 293 22.63 1.53 -8.40
N HIS A 294 21.82 0.60 -7.93
CA HIS A 294 22.11 -0.84 -7.97
C HIS A 294 22.29 -1.37 -9.40
N ASP A 295 21.42 -0.95 -10.32
CA ASP A 295 21.51 -1.39 -11.72
C ASP A 295 22.72 -0.78 -12.46
N SER A 296 23.30 0.30 -11.93
CA SER A 296 24.41 1.02 -12.54
C SER A 296 25.81 0.66 -11.96
N ALA A 297 25.87 -0.07 -10.84
CA ALA A 297 27.14 -0.37 -10.15
C ALA A 297 27.46 -1.86 -10.16
N PRO A 298 28.67 -2.28 -10.56
CA PRO A 298 29.13 -3.66 -10.38
C PRO A 298 29.26 -3.98 -8.88
N ARG A 299 28.65 -5.08 -8.44
CA ARG A 299 28.55 -5.51 -7.03
C ARG A 299 29.88 -5.87 -6.38
N GLU A 300 30.92 -6.17 -7.13
CA GLU A 300 32.13 -6.81 -6.62
C GLU A 300 33.26 -5.85 -6.21
N GLU A 301 33.23 -4.58 -6.59
CA GLU A 301 34.40 -3.71 -6.51
C GLU A 301 34.67 -3.00 -5.19
N HIS A 302 33.80 -3.13 -4.15
CA HIS A 302 33.93 -2.27 -2.96
C HIS A 302 33.68 -3.01 -1.63
N LEU A 303 34.17 -4.25 -1.50
CA LEU A 303 34.04 -5.05 -0.30
C LEU A 303 34.77 -4.42 0.91
N ASP A 304 35.89 -3.73 0.67
CA ASP A 304 36.66 -3.11 1.76
C ASP A 304 35.90 -1.93 2.39
N GLU A 305 35.21 -1.09 1.59
CA GLU A 305 34.40 0.01 2.12
C GLU A 305 33.22 -0.49 2.97
N ARG A 306 32.58 -1.57 2.52
CA ARG A 306 31.52 -2.23 3.29
C ARG A 306 32.03 -2.86 4.58
N ARG A 307 33.23 -3.47 4.51
CA ARG A 307 33.87 -4.06 5.70
C ARG A 307 34.22 -2.99 6.72
N ASP A 308 34.77 -1.85 6.30
CA ASP A 308 35.10 -0.74 7.19
C ASP A 308 33.83 -0.18 7.87
N ILE A 309 32.73 -0.06 7.14
CA ILE A 309 31.45 0.38 7.71
C ILE A 309 30.93 -0.66 8.70
N ALA A 310 30.96 -1.95 8.37
CA ALA A 310 30.55 -3.02 9.26
C ALA A 310 31.37 -3.03 10.57
N HIS A 311 32.68 -2.80 10.48
CA HIS A 311 33.56 -2.69 11.67
C HIS A 311 33.19 -1.48 12.53
N ARG A 312 32.88 -0.31 11.93
CA ARG A 312 32.43 0.86 12.70
C ARG A 312 31.09 0.62 13.37
N LEU A 313 30.16 -0.07 12.74
CA LEU A 313 28.88 -0.44 13.34
C LEU A 313 29.06 -1.43 14.51
N LEU A 314 29.92 -2.45 14.36
CA LEU A 314 30.26 -3.37 15.45
C LEU A 314 30.95 -2.66 16.61
N ASP A 315 31.74 -1.63 16.35
CA ASP A 315 32.37 -0.82 17.41
C ASP A 315 31.33 0.03 18.15
N LEU A 316 30.27 0.55 17.49
CA LEU A 316 29.14 1.16 18.18
C LEU A 316 28.47 0.18 19.16
N LEU A 317 28.22 -1.06 18.69
CA LEU A 317 27.64 -2.11 19.55
C LEU A 317 28.53 -2.41 20.74
N ARG A 318 29.87 -2.47 20.56
CA ARG A 318 30.82 -2.67 21.62
C ARG A 318 30.78 -1.57 22.69
N HIS A 319 30.44 -0.34 22.29
CA HIS A 319 30.29 0.79 23.19
C HIS A 319 28.87 0.94 23.79
N GLY A 320 27.99 -0.04 23.57
CA GLY A 320 26.69 -0.13 24.21
C GLY A 320 25.54 0.41 23.36
N ASP A 321 25.78 0.78 22.10
CA ASP A 321 24.69 1.12 21.17
C ASP A 321 23.91 -0.13 20.72
N VAL A 322 22.70 0.08 20.22
CA VAL A 322 21.83 -0.98 19.70
C VAL A 322 21.72 -0.83 18.19
N LEU A 323 22.16 -1.85 17.46
CA LEU A 323 22.03 -1.90 16.00
C LEU A 323 20.60 -2.27 15.57
N THR A 324 20.18 -1.72 14.44
CA THR A 324 18.94 -2.15 13.78
C THR A 324 19.10 -3.54 13.16
N PRO A 325 18.03 -4.28 12.90
CA PRO A 325 18.11 -5.59 12.23
C PRO A 325 18.83 -5.53 10.87
N ALA A 326 18.67 -4.44 10.11
CA ALA A 326 19.36 -4.25 8.83
C ALA A 326 20.88 -4.01 9.02
N GLU A 327 21.27 -3.24 10.03
CA GLU A 327 22.69 -3.04 10.39
C GLU A 327 23.32 -4.35 10.87
N GLU A 328 22.60 -5.18 11.64
CA GLU A 328 23.06 -6.51 12.05
C GLU A 328 23.30 -7.43 10.85
N VAL A 329 22.36 -7.46 9.89
CA VAL A 329 22.52 -8.22 8.65
C VAL A 329 23.72 -7.71 7.84
N PHE A 330 23.89 -6.41 7.75
CA PHE A 330 25.03 -5.81 7.06
C PHE A 330 26.36 -6.22 7.71
N CYS A 331 26.45 -6.16 9.04
CA CYS A 331 27.63 -6.64 9.77
C CYS A 331 27.89 -8.14 9.53
N ALA A 332 26.85 -8.97 9.60
CA ALA A 332 26.97 -10.40 9.36
C ALA A 332 27.47 -10.75 7.95
N ARG A 333 27.09 -9.95 6.94
CA ARG A 333 27.54 -10.14 5.56
C ARG A 333 28.98 -9.66 5.32
N PHE A 334 29.38 -8.54 5.86
CA PHE A 334 30.55 -7.81 5.43
C PHE A 334 31.71 -7.73 6.45
N ALA A 335 31.49 -7.97 7.75
CA ALA A 335 32.55 -7.86 8.76
C ALA A 335 33.68 -8.90 8.62
N GLY A 336 33.48 -9.96 7.85
CA GLY A 336 34.44 -11.04 7.72
C GLY A 336 34.21 -12.18 8.71
N THR A 337 35.24 -13.04 8.92
CA THR A 337 35.18 -14.14 9.89
C THR A 337 35.53 -13.63 11.28
N VAL A 338 35.11 -14.34 12.32
CA VAL A 338 35.40 -14.01 13.73
C VAL A 338 36.92 -13.92 13.99
N GLU A 339 37.73 -14.73 13.30
CA GLU A 339 39.20 -14.73 13.41
C GLU A 339 39.86 -13.46 12.87
N VAL A 340 39.27 -12.86 11.83
CA VAL A 340 39.78 -11.64 11.14
C VAL A 340 39.40 -10.38 11.91
N VAL A 341 38.32 -10.38 12.67
CA VAL A 341 37.73 -9.19 13.30
C VAL A 341 38.44 -8.80 14.62
N GLY A 342 39.24 -9.69 15.22
CA GLY A 342 40.00 -9.41 16.44
C GLY A 342 39.13 -8.90 17.60
N PRO A 343 39.29 -7.64 18.03
CA PRO A 343 38.55 -7.09 19.19
C PRO A 343 37.05 -6.95 18.97
N LEU A 344 36.55 -7.10 17.74
CA LEU A 344 35.14 -7.05 17.39
C LEU A 344 34.51 -8.45 17.26
N ALA A 345 35.28 -9.52 17.65
CA ALA A 345 34.80 -10.91 17.56
C ALA A 345 33.56 -11.17 18.42
N GLU A 346 33.55 -10.67 19.66
CA GLU A 346 32.44 -10.80 20.59
C GLU A 346 31.19 -10.06 20.09
N PRO A 347 31.25 -8.76 19.70
CA PRO A 347 30.11 -8.08 19.06
C PRO A 347 29.58 -8.81 17.81
N LEU A 348 30.46 -9.30 16.95
CA LEU A 348 30.03 -10.05 15.76
C LEU A 348 29.34 -11.36 16.14
N ALA A 349 29.87 -12.13 17.09
CA ALA A 349 29.23 -13.36 17.56
C ALA A 349 27.84 -13.11 18.15
N ALA A 350 27.63 -11.99 18.83
CA ALA A 350 26.32 -11.59 19.35
C ALA A 350 25.33 -11.20 18.26
N VAL A 351 25.79 -10.64 17.12
CA VAL A 351 24.98 -10.20 16.00
C VAL A 351 24.53 -11.38 15.11
N LEU A 352 25.40 -12.34 14.85
CA LEU A 352 25.19 -13.42 13.87
C LEU A 352 23.86 -14.18 14.06
N PRO A 353 23.43 -14.63 15.26
CA PRO A 353 22.17 -15.34 15.42
C PRO A 353 20.93 -14.48 15.10
N ARG A 354 20.98 -13.19 15.45
CA ARG A 354 19.89 -12.24 15.16
C ARG A 354 19.80 -11.93 13.67
N ALA A 355 20.96 -11.72 13.04
CA ALA A 355 21.06 -11.51 11.59
C ALA A 355 20.58 -12.75 10.80
N ALA A 356 20.92 -13.97 11.25
CA ALA A 356 20.43 -15.21 10.66
C ALA A 356 18.91 -15.28 10.66
N LEU A 357 18.29 -14.93 11.79
CA LEU A 357 16.82 -14.92 11.92
C LEU A 357 16.18 -13.85 11.02
N THR A 358 16.76 -12.65 10.95
CA THR A 358 16.29 -11.57 10.08
C THR A 358 16.36 -11.98 8.60
N LEU A 359 17.47 -12.58 8.17
CA LEU A 359 17.65 -13.09 6.81
C LEU A 359 16.68 -14.22 6.45
N ALA A 360 16.40 -15.14 7.40
CA ALA A 360 15.43 -16.20 7.20
C ALA A 360 14.02 -15.64 6.97
N ARG A 361 13.66 -14.55 7.67
CA ARG A 361 12.36 -13.87 7.52
C ARG A 361 12.27 -13.01 6.26
N SER A 362 13.39 -12.50 5.76
CA SER A 362 13.45 -11.71 4.53
C SER A 362 13.37 -12.54 3.24
N GLY A 363 13.38 -13.87 3.35
CA GLY A 363 13.25 -14.77 2.21
C GLY A 363 14.49 -14.79 1.29
N VAL A 364 15.69 -14.61 1.85
CA VAL A 364 16.99 -14.72 1.15
C VAL A 364 17.72 -15.99 1.59
N PRO A 365 17.32 -17.19 1.08
CA PRO A 365 17.76 -18.46 1.63
C PRO A 365 19.26 -18.68 1.59
N ARG A 366 19.95 -18.26 0.53
CA ARG A 366 21.40 -18.48 0.37
C ARG A 366 22.20 -17.71 1.42
N ASP A 367 21.91 -16.44 1.61
CA ASP A 367 22.58 -15.59 2.58
C ASP A 367 22.27 -16.06 4.00
N SER A 368 21.00 -16.43 4.25
CA SER A 368 20.57 -17.01 5.52
C SER A 368 21.37 -18.25 5.86
N LEU A 369 21.47 -19.23 4.96
CA LEU A 369 22.21 -20.46 5.18
C LEU A 369 23.70 -20.22 5.47
N SER A 370 24.34 -19.26 4.81
CA SER A 370 25.74 -18.93 5.04
C SER A 370 25.99 -18.37 6.45
N VAL A 371 25.09 -17.50 6.93
CA VAL A 371 25.18 -16.92 8.28
C VAL A 371 24.82 -17.97 9.34
N ILE A 372 23.79 -18.78 9.09
CA ILE A 372 23.39 -19.87 10.00
C ILE A 372 24.53 -20.86 10.20
N ALA A 373 25.21 -21.29 9.13
CA ALA A 373 26.35 -22.21 9.24
C ALA A 373 27.43 -21.66 10.15
N ARG A 374 27.78 -20.37 10.00
CA ARG A 374 28.80 -19.71 10.86
C ARG A 374 28.42 -19.69 12.36
N VAL A 375 27.12 -19.66 12.67
CA VAL A 375 26.66 -19.73 14.08
C VAL A 375 26.75 -21.16 14.59
N LEU A 376 26.22 -22.12 13.84
CA LEU A 376 26.11 -23.52 14.24
C LEU A 376 27.48 -24.24 14.31
N ASP A 377 28.49 -23.77 13.57
CA ASP A 377 29.87 -24.24 13.68
C ASP A 377 30.44 -23.98 15.08
N ASN A 378 29.92 -23.01 15.83
CA ASN A 378 30.31 -22.70 17.19
C ASN A 378 29.48 -23.44 18.28
N GLY A 379 28.50 -24.23 17.87
CA GLY A 379 27.61 -24.99 18.75
C GLY A 379 26.12 -24.75 18.51
N PRO A 380 25.25 -25.47 19.21
CA PRO A 380 23.80 -25.32 19.07
C PRO A 380 23.35 -23.97 19.59
N ASP A 381 22.58 -23.24 18.73
CA ASP A 381 21.96 -21.96 19.07
C ASP A 381 20.50 -21.99 18.65
N LEU A 382 19.59 -21.59 19.53
CA LEU A 382 18.14 -21.66 19.28
C LEU A 382 17.71 -20.73 18.15
N ARG A 383 18.29 -19.50 18.08
CA ARG A 383 17.92 -18.53 17.03
C ARG A 383 18.40 -18.97 15.66
N ALA A 384 19.62 -19.53 15.58
CA ALA A 384 20.15 -20.09 14.35
C ALA A 384 19.37 -21.34 13.91
N SER A 385 18.99 -22.21 14.83
CA SER A 385 18.13 -23.37 14.55
C SER A 385 16.74 -22.93 14.09
N ALA A 386 16.15 -21.94 14.73
CA ALA A 386 14.88 -21.34 14.31
C ALA A 386 14.99 -20.72 12.91
N ALA A 387 16.07 -19.98 12.62
CA ALA A 387 16.36 -19.43 11.32
C ALA A 387 16.50 -20.50 10.24
N LEU A 388 17.17 -21.61 10.56
CA LEU A 388 17.32 -22.76 9.64
C LEU A 388 15.96 -23.38 9.30
N ILE A 389 15.10 -23.59 10.29
CA ILE A 389 13.75 -24.14 10.09
C ILE A 389 12.93 -23.20 9.18
N LEU A 390 12.92 -21.90 9.48
CA LEU A 390 12.21 -20.89 8.67
C LEU A 390 12.76 -20.84 7.24
N THR A 391 14.08 -20.97 7.07
CA THR A 391 14.71 -21.03 5.75
C THR A 391 14.30 -22.28 4.97
N ARG A 392 14.20 -23.45 5.64
CA ARG A 392 13.70 -24.70 5.03
C ARG A 392 12.24 -24.58 4.61
N ILE A 393 11.41 -23.95 5.44
CA ILE A 393 10.01 -23.65 5.06
C ILE A 393 9.96 -22.74 3.82
N ALA A 394 10.79 -21.71 3.75
CA ALA A 394 10.86 -20.81 2.59
C ALA A 394 11.37 -21.52 1.31
N LEU A 395 12.17 -22.57 1.46
CA LEU A 395 12.63 -23.46 0.38
C LEU A 395 11.64 -24.59 0.05
N GLU A 396 10.49 -24.63 0.70
CA GLU A 396 9.48 -25.69 0.58
C GLU A 396 9.98 -27.09 1.03
N ASP A 397 11.09 -27.16 1.78
CA ASP A 397 11.64 -28.37 2.32
C ASP A 397 11.01 -28.67 3.70
N TYR A 398 9.71 -29.00 3.66
CA TYR A 398 8.90 -29.20 4.87
C TYR A 398 9.31 -30.43 5.68
N ALA A 399 9.84 -31.46 5.01
CA ALA A 399 10.30 -32.67 5.68
C ALA A 399 11.52 -32.41 6.57
N GLU A 400 12.48 -31.67 6.04
CA GLU A 400 13.67 -31.28 6.81
C GLU A 400 13.31 -30.26 7.90
N ALA A 401 12.40 -29.29 7.61
CA ALA A 401 11.92 -28.37 8.63
C ALA A 401 11.27 -29.09 9.81
N GLU A 402 10.49 -30.13 9.55
CA GLU A 402 9.88 -30.94 10.61
C GLU A 402 10.90 -31.78 11.39
N LEU A 403 11.91 -32.31 10.73
CA LEU A 403 13.00 -33.03 11.39
C LEU A 403 13.78 -32.10 12.33
N LEU A 404 14.16 -30.94 11.86
CA LEU A 404 14.87 -29.92 12.63
C LEU A 404 14.05 -29.41 13.82
N LEU A 405 12.73 -29.31 13.67
CA LEU A 405 11.85 -28.88 14.77
C LEU A 405 11.92 -29.85 15.97
N ARG A 406 12.15 -31.13 15.73
CA ARG A 406 12.29 -32.15 16.80
C ARG A 406 13.60 -32.03 17.58
N THR A 407 14.60 -31.40 16.98
CA THR A 407 15.93 -31.19 17.56
C THR A 407 16.18 -29.76 17.99
N LEU A 408 15.10 -28.92 18.00
CA LEU A 408 15.22 -27.54 18.43
C LEU A 408 15.73 -27.49 19.89
N PRO A 409 16.77 -26.69 20.20
CA PRO A 409 17.24 -26.54 21.56
C PRO A 409 16.17 -26.03 22.52
N GLU A 410 16.23 -26.45 23.78
CA GLU A 410 15.30 -25.94 24.79
C GLU A 410 15.55 -24.44 25.05
N PRO A 411 14.48 -23.63 25.08
CA PRO A 411 14.63 -22.19 25.29
C PRO A 411 15.03 -21.86 26.73
N ALA A 412 16.07 -21.02 26.89
CA ALA A 412 16.58 -20.58 28.17
C ALA A 412 15.86 -19.33 28.73
N SER A 413 15.15 -18.58 27.90
CA SER A 413 14.50 -17.32 28.26
C SER A 413 13.04 -17.25 27.75
N ALA A 414 12.23 -16.32 28.31
CA ALA A 414 10.88 -16.09 27.85
C ALA A 414 10.84 -15.68 26.36
N ALA A 415 11.78 -14.83 25.92
CA ALA A 415 11.87 -14.41 24.51
C ALA A 415 12.22 -15.59 23.59
N GLU A 416 13.03 -16.54 24.04
CA GLU A 416 13.33 -17.74 23.28
C GLU A 416 12.17 -18.72 23.25
N ARG A 417 11.38 -18.82 24.33
CA ARG A 417 10.13 -19.60 24.34
C ARG A 417 9.14 -19.08 23.29
N GLU A 418 8.94 -17.75 23.22
CA GLU A 418 8.07 -17.13 22.22
C GLU A 418 8.57 -17.37 20.79
N LEU A 419 9.88 -17.25 20.54
CA LEU A 419 10.47 -17.58 19.24
C LEU A 419 10.24 -19.04 18.87
N ALA A 420 10.49 -19.97 19.78
CA ALA A 420 10.29 -21.39 19.57
C ALA A 420 8.80 -21.69 19.28
N LEU A 421 7.87 -21.12 20.05
CA LEU A 421 6.43 -21.25 19.81
C LEU A 421 6.05 -20.76 18.40
N HIS A 422 6.57 -19.60 18.00
CA HIS A 422 6.36 -19.06 16.64
C HIS A 422 6.84 -20.05 15.57
N VAL A 423 8.04 -20.60 15.72
CA VAL A 423 8.60 -21.57 14.76
C VAL A 423 7.79 -22.86 14.72
N TYR A 424 7.35 -23.36 15.89
CA TYR A 424 6.45 -24.53 15.97
C TYR A 424 5.14 -24.27 15.22
N VAL A 425 4.46 -23.16 15.51
CA VAL A 425 3.21 -22.79 14.82
C VAL A 425 3.42 -22.70 13.31
N ARG A 426 4.48 -22.00 12.87
CA ARG A 426 4.80 -21.85 11.45
C ARG A 426 5.04 -23.18 10.75
N THR A 427 5.82 -24.07 11.37
CA THR A 427 6.12 -25.40 10.80
C THR A 427 4.89 -26.27 10.77
N LEU A 428 4.10 -26.31 11.85
CA LEU A 428 2.88 -27.11 11.91
C LEU A 428 1.80 -26.58 10.96
N CYS A 429 1.70 -25.27 10.76
CA CYS A 429 0.84 -24.70 9.70
C CYS A 429 1.29 -25.11 8.30
N ALA A 430 2.60 -25.25 8.07
CA ALA A 430 3.13 -25.66 6.77
C ALA A 430 2.99 -27.17 6.51
N THR A 431 3.07 -28.02 7.53
CA THR A 431 3.14 -29.49 7.36
C THR A 431 1.87 -30.24 7.72
N CYS A 432 1.19 -29.87 8.78
CA CYS A 432 0.11 -30.67 9.37
C CYS A 432 -1.04 -29.83 9.93
N ALA A 433 -1.30 -28.67 9.41
CA ALA A 433 -2.30 -27.76 9.97
C ALA A 433 -3.60 -28.45 10.40
N GLY A 434 -3.94 -28.38 11.69
CA GLY A 434 -5.19 -28.82 12.27
C GLY A 434 -5.30 -30.30 12.63
N SER A 435 -4.24 -31.10 12.50
CA SER A 435 -4.24 -32.46 13.04
C SER A 435 -4.22 -32.49 14.57
N GLU A 436 -4.81 -33.52 15.18
CA GLU A 436 -4.76 -33.69 16.65
C GLU A 436 -3.32 -33.84 17.14
N ALA A 437 -2.50 -34.56 16.39
CA ALA A 437 -1.09 -34.71 16.67
C ALA A 437 -0.32 -33.38 16.68
N ALA A 438 -0.65 -32.45 15.77
CA ALA A 438 -0.04 -31.12 15.78
C ALA A 438 -0.41 -30.32 17.02
N ARG A 439 -1.66 -30.40 17.46
CA ARG A 439 -2.11 -29.75 18.71
C ARG A 439 -1.47 -30.34 19.94
N ASP A 440 -1.33 -31.66 20.02
CA ASP A 440 -0.69 -32.32 21.15
C ASP A 440 0.81 -31.97 21.22
N ARG A 441 1.46 -31.82 20.07
CA ARG A 441 2.85 -31.32 20.01
C ARG A 441 2.98 -29.91 20.56
N LEU A 442 2.05 -28.99 20.23
CA LEU A 442 2.04 -27.65 20.82
C LEU A 442 1.77 -27.69 22.32
N ARG A 443 0.79 -28.47 22.79
CA ARG A 443 0.51 -28.59 24.21
C ARG A 443 1.69 -29.09 25.01
N ALA A 444 2.51 -29.98 24.44
CA ALA A 444 3.73 -30.44 25.07
C ALA A 444 4.70 -29.31 25.42
N LEU A 445 4.66 -28.17 24.68
CA LEU A 445 5.52 -27.01 24.98
C LEU A 445 5.19 -26.35 26.32
N ALA A 446 4.03 -26.61 26.88
CA ALA A 446 3.66 -26.12 28.23
C ALA A 446 4.64 -26.61 29.30
N SER A 447 5.30 -27.77 29.07
CA SER A 447 6.30 -28.29 29.97
C SER A 447 7.59 -27.47 30.06
N TRP A 448 7.86 -26.54 29.12
CA TRP A 448 9.05 -25.69 29.16
C TRP A 448 9.00 -24.63 30.26
N ALA A 449 7.82 -24.34 30.79
CA ALA A 449 7.63 -23.47 31.95
C ALA A 449 6.35 -23.89 32.69
N PRO A 450 6.39 -24.99 33.43
CA PRO A 450 5.21 -25.60 34.06
C PRO A 450 4.54 -24.70 35.10
N ASP A 451 5.33 -23.87 35.76
CA ASP A 451 4.85 -22.94 36.79
C ASP A 451 4.46 -21.57 36.26
N ASP A 452 4.68 -21.32 34.95
CA ASP A 452 4.32 -20.07 34.29
C ASP A 452 2.90 -20.17 33.67
N GLY A 453 1.91 -19.60 34.36
CA GLY A 453 0.52 -19.63 33.92
C GLY A 453 0.32 -18.88 32.60
N ASP A 454 1.06 -17.79 32.39
CA ASP A 454 0.99 -16.99 31.15
C ASP A 454 1.52 -17.80 29.95
N TRP A 455 2.60 -18.56 30.17
CA TRP A 455 3.13 -19.45 29.12
C TRP A 455 2.13 -20.52 28.70
N ARG A 456 1.46 -21.14 29.66
CA ARG A 456 0.42 -22.15 29.38
C ARG A 456 -0.71 -21.57 28.56
N ILE A 457 -1.16 -20.35 28.89
CA ILE A 457 -2.19 -19.63 28.12
C ILE A 457 -1.71 -19.37 26.69
N ARG A 458 -0.48 -18.90 26.51
CA ARG A 458 0.10 -18.69 25.17
C ARG A 458 0.12 -19.97 24.32
N VAL A 459 0.47 -21.09 24.91
CA VAL A 459 0.44 -22.38 24.22
C VAL A 459 -0.99 -22.76 23.82
N GLU A 460 -1.98 -22.62 24.71
CA GLU A 460 -3.37 -22.93 24.36
C GLU A 460 -3.95 -21.97 23.29
N GLN A 461 -3.56 -20.70 23.33
CA GLN A 461 -3.91 -19.76 22.26
C GLN A 461 -3.34 -20.19 20.91
N ALA A 462 -2.08 -20.63 20.86
CA ALA A 462 -1.46 -21.16 19.65
C ALA A 462 -2.18 -22.43 19.15
N VAL A 463 -2.60 -23.33 20.05
CA VAL A 463 -3.40 -24.52 19.72
C VAL A 463 -4.77 -24.13 19.11
N ALA A 464 -5.42 -23.12 19.69
CA ALA A 464 -6.71 -22.65 19.19
C ALA A 464 -6.57 -21.94 17.84
N MET A 465 -5.49 -21.18 17.62
CA MET A 465 -5.20 -20.57 16.31
C MET A 465 -5.01 -21.60 15.20
N LEU A 466 -4.32 -22.71 15.45
CA LEU A 466 -4.21 -23.82 14.48
C LEU A 466 -5.58 -24.42 14.12
N SER A 467 -6.60 -24.19 14.95
CA SER A 467 -7.94 -24.71 14.73
C SER A 467 -8.81 -23.78 13.87
N LEU A 468 -8.47 -22.50 13.74
CA LEU A 468 -9.25 -21.52 12.98
C LEU A 468 -9.41 -21.85 11.50
N PRO A 469 -8.39 -22.27 10.74
CA PRO A 469 -8.52 -22.64 9.34
C PRO A 469 -9.47 -23.83 9.09
N ASN A 470 -9.75 -24.62 10.12
CA ASN A 470 -10.54 -25.84 10.03
C ASN A 470 -12.05 -25.65 10.22
N GLY A 471 -12.50 -24.42 10.50
CA GLY A 471 -13.92 -24.05 10.57
C GLY A 471 -14.65 -24.55 11.81
N ALA A 472 -15.99 -24.39 11.81
CA ALA A 472 -16.87 -24.61 12.94
C ALA A 472 -16.81 -26.02 13.56
N SER A 473 -16.42 -27.04 12.83
CA SER A 473 -16.32 -28.42 13.36
C SER A 473 -15.24 -28.59 14.43
N PHE A 474 -14.23 -27.70 14.46
CA PHE A 474 -13.25 -27.65 15.54
C PHE A 474 -13.65 -26.68 16.66
N ALA A 475 -14.38 -25.62 16.29
CA ALA A 475 -14.94 -24.70 17.27
C ALA A 475 -15.92 -25.38 18.23
N GLU A 476 -16.61 -26.46 17.81
CA GLU A 476 -17.48 -27.28 18.67
C GLU A 476 -16.70 -28.12 19.69
N ARG A 477 -15.40 -28.41 19.41
CA ARG A 477 -14.53 -29.25 20.25
C ARG A 477 -13.46 -28.49 21.00
N ALA A 478 -13.23 -27.20 20.68
CA ALA A 478 -12.33 -26.38 21.47
C ALA A 478 -12.92 -26.21 22.88
N PRO A 479 -12.20 -26.59 23.95
CA PRO A 479 -12.65 -26.27 25.27
C PRO A 479 -12.83 -24.77 25.38
N SER A 480 -13.92 -24.31 26.02
CA SER A 480 -14.02 -22.92 26.40
C SER A 480 -12.78 -22.59 27.20
N PRO A 481 -11.95 -21.60 26.79
CA PRO A 481 -10.82 -21.20 27.60
C PRO A 481 -11.33 -20.88 28.99
N GLN A 482 -10.64 -21.36 30.02
CA GLN A 482 -11.00 -21.00 31.38
C GLN A 482 -10.81 -19.49 31.55
N PRO A 483 -11.65 -18.79 32.32
CA PRO A 483 -11.49 -17.35 32.52
C PRO A 483 -10.09 -17.11 33.08
N VAL A 484 -9.32 -16.30 32.34
CA VAL A 484 -7.99 -15.87 32.76
C VAL A 484 -8.15 -14.89 33.90
N ASP A 485 -7.40 -15.10 34.97
CA ASP A 485 -7.40 -14.19 36.12
C ASP A 485 -7.11 -12.75 35.64
N ALA A 486 -8.01 -11.83 36.01
CA ALA A 486 -8.10 -10.46 35.49
C ALA A 486 -6.91 -9.54 35.84
N GLY A 487 -5.75 -10.10 36.19
CA GLY A 487 -4.58 -9.36 36.66
C GLY A 487 -3.63 -8.82 35.58
N ARG A 488 -3.77 -9.25 34.27
CA ARG A 488 -2.91 -8.75 33.19
C ARG A 488 -3.70 -8.48 31.93
N PRO A 489 -3.71 -7.23 31.41
CA PRO A 489 -4.50 -6.84 30.26
C PRO A 489 -4.14 -7.59 28.96
N ASP A 490 -2.88 -8.01 28.78
CA ASP A 490 -2.41 -8.60 27.54
C ASP A 490 -2.97 -10.01 27.24
N ALA A 491 -3.10 -10.86 28.26
CA ALA A 491 -3.63 -12.23 28.09
C ALA A 491 -5.15 -12.22 27.85
N ALA A 492 -5.90 -11.40 28.57
CA ALA A 492 -7.33 -11.23 28.37
C ALA A 492 -7.67 -10.69 26.96
N VAL A 493 -6.83 -9.81 26.46
CA VAL A 493 -6.95 -9.20 25.13
C VAL A 493 -6.83 -10.24 24.02
N VAL A 494 -5.90 -11.18 24.11
CA VAL A 494 -5.73 -12.26 23.12
C VAL A 494 -6.90 -13.24 23.22
N ASP A 495 -7.38 -13.53 24.43
CA ASP A 495 -8.51 -14.44 24.64
C ASP A 495 -9.81 -13.90 24.04
N ASP A 496 -10.14 -12.63 24.26
CA ASP A 496 -11.30 -11.99 23.66
C ASP A 496 -11.25 -11.97 22.13
N ALA A 497 -10.06 -11.69 21.54
CA ALA A 497 -9.88 -11.72 20.10
C ALA A 497 -10.05 -13.14 19.53
N LEU A 498 -9.56 -14.15 20.23
CA LEU A 498 -9.72 -15.55 19.85
C LEU A 498 -11.18 -16.00 19.98
N GLN A 499 -11.87 -15.64 21.07
CA GLN A 499 -13.30 -15.90 21.25
C GLN A 499 -14.12 -15.24 20.15
N ALA A 500 -13.80 -14.00 19.78
CA ALA A 500 -14.45 -13.30 18.67
C ALA A 500 -14.25 -14.05 17.35
N ALA A 501 -13.02 -14.49 17.07
CA ALA A 501 -12.71 -15.25 15.86
C ALA A 501 -13.44 -16.61 15.83
N LEU A 502 -13.51 -17.32 16.94
CA LEU A 502 -14.26 -18.58 17.07
C LEU A 502 -15.77 -18.36 16.90
N ALA A 503 -16.33 -17.32 17.48
CA ALA A 503 -17.74 -16.95 17.31
C ALA A 503 -18.04 -16.61 15.83
N ALA A 504 -17.16 -15.83 15.17
CA ALA A 504 -17.29 -15.51 13.75
C ALA A 504 -17.23 -16.77 12.86
N ALA A 505 -16.32 -17.69 13.16
CA ALA A 505 -16.21 -18.97 12.45
C ALA A 505 -17.46 -19.83 12.58
N ARG A 506 -18.20 -19.71 13.70
CA ARG A 506 -19.51 -20.38 13.94
C ARG A 506 -20.68 -19.66 13.29
N GLY A 507 -20.47 -18.47 12.71
CA GLY A 507 -21.54 -17.61 12.21
C GLY A 507 -22.29 -16.83 13.30
N GLU A 508 -21.75 -16.79 14.53
CA GLU A 508 -22.31 -16.04 15.68
C GLU A 508 -21.89 -14.55 15.58
N ALA A 509 -22.29 -13.86 14.50
CA ALA A 509 -21.80 -12.52 14.20
C ALA A 509 -22.13 -11.48 15.28
N ALA A 510 -23.29 -11.57 15.91
CA ALA A 510 -23.68 -10.66 17.01
C ALA A 510 -22.72 -10.79 18.21
N ARG A 511 -22.36 -12.02 18.58
CA ARG A 511 -21.41 -12.31 19.66
C ARG A 511 -20.00 -11.84 19.30
N ALA A 512 -19.54 -12.14 18.08
CA ALA A 512 -18.25 -11.68 17.59
C ALA A 512 -18.15 -10.15 17.64
N ARG A 513 -19.18 -9.42 17.21
CA ARG A 513 -19.25 -7.95 17.29
C ARG A 513 -19.21 -7.44 18.73
N ALA A 514 -19.93 -8.08 19.65
CA ALA A 514 -19.96 -7.67 21.05
C ALA A 514 -18.55 -7.76 21.68
N LEU A 515 -17.84 -8.86 21.41
CA LEU A 515 -16.46 -9.05 21.88
C LEU A 515 -15.50 -8.04 21.27
N LEU A 516 -15.62 -7.72 19.98
CA LEU A 516 -14.79 -6.72 19.31
C LEU A 516 -15.06 -5.29 19.78
N ARG A 517 -16.34 -4.89 20.00
CA ARG A 517 -16.69 -3.52 20.41
C ARG A 517 -16.15 -3.15 21.79
N GLY A 518 -16.29 -4.03 22.77
CA GLY A 518 -15.73 -3.81 24.10
C GLY A 518 -14.23 -3.50 24.07
N ARG A 519 -13.55 -3.93 23.03
CA ARG A 519 -12.13 -3.77 22.84
C ARG A 519 -11.75 -2.52 22.03
N GLN A 520 -12.50 -2.17 20.98
CA GLN A 520 -12.27 -0.95 20.18
C GLN A 520 -12.38 0.32 21.06
N GLU A 521 -13.26 0.31 22.04
CA GLU A 521 -13.43 1.40 22.99
C GLU A 521 -12.24 1.56 23.94
N THR A 522 -11.46 0.48 24.17
CA THR A 522 -10.35 0.48 25.12
C THR A 522 -8.97 0.66 24.47
N HIS A 523 -8.72 0.18 23.26
CA HIS A 523 -7.34 0.06 22.73
C HIS A 523 -7.13 0.54 21.29
N GLY A 524 -8.14 0.79 20.48
CA GLY A 524 -8.01 1.23 19.08
C GLY A 524 -7.26 0.23 18.16
N TRP A 525 -7.52 0.28 16.85
CA TRP A 525 -6.87 -0.59 15.85
C TRP A 525 -5.36 -0.32 15.65
N GLU A 526 -4.91 0.89 15.96
CA GLU A 526 -3.55 1.37 15.66
C GLU A 526 -2.49 0.87 16.65
N VAL A 527 -2.90 0.35 17.82
CA VAL A 527 -1.99 -0.05 18.91
C VAL A 527 -1.56 -1.51 18.82
N GLU A 528 -2.09 -2.29 17.87
CA GLU A 528 -1.74 -3.70 17.76
C GLU A 528 -0.35 -3.91 17.13
N SER A 529 0.69 -3.83 17.97
CA SER A 529 2.06 -4.23 17.59
C SER A 529 2.14 -5.73 17.29
N ASP A 530 1.25 -6.55 17.86
CA ASP A 530 1.22 -8.00 17.68
C ASP A 530 0.49 -8.39 16.38
N LEU A 531 1.22 -9.08 15.48
CA LEU A 531 0.67 -9.58 14.21
C LEU A 531 -0.46 -10.58 14.43
N THR A 532 -0.36 -11.41 15.45
CA THR A 532 -1.34 -12.45 15.77
C THR A 532 -2.69 -11.85 16.13
N LEU A 533 -2.69 -10.86 17.01
CA LEU A 533 -3.91 -10.13 17.40
C LEU A 533 -4.54 -9.42 16.21
N PHE A 534 -3.72 -8.76 15.41
CA PHE A 534 -4.18 -8.11 14.19
C PHE A 534 -4.85 -9.12 13.24
N LEU A 535 -4.22 -10.28 13.01
CA LEU A 535 -4.77 -11.31 12.13
C LEU A 535 -6.07 -11.91 12.67
N LEU A 536 -6.18 -12.14 13.98
CA LEU A 536 -7.42 -12.61 14.61
C LEU A 536 -8.57 -11.61 14.44
N HIS A 537 -8.31 -10.33 14.65
CA HIS A 537 -9.26 -9.26 14.43
C HIS A 537 -9.70 -9.18 12.97
N ALA A 538 -8.74 -9.06 12.07
CA ALA A 538 -9.02 -8.96 10.65
C ALA A 538 -9.77 -10.20 10.13
N TYR A 539 -9.39 -11.41 10.57
CA TYR A 539 -10.11 -12.64 10.28
C TYR A 539 -11.56 -12.56 10.77
N THR A 540 -11.77 -12.12 12.00
CA THR A 540 -13.12 -11.97 12.58
C THR A 540 -13.98 -11.06 11.72
N MET A 541 -13.47 -9.88 11.38
CA MET A 541 -14.19 -8.88 10.58
C MET A 541 -14.49 -9.37 9.16
N VAL A 542 -13.52 -10.05 8.53
CA VAL A 542 -13.72 -10.68 7.22
C VAL A 542 -14.81 -11.75 7.29
N MET A 543 -14.81 -12.58 8.34
CA MET A 543 -15.81 -13.66 8.52
C MET A 543 -17.22 -13.14 8.76
N ILE A 544 -17.37 -12.01 9.46
CA ILE A 544 -18.70 -11.38 9.64
C ILE A 544 -19.06 -10.41 8.49
N GLY A 545 -18.11 -10.09 7.63
CA GLY A 545 -18.32 -9.24 6.44
C GLY A 545 -18.56 -7.77 6.75
N GLU A 546 -18.01 -7.24 7.85
CA GLU A 546 -18.21 -5.86 8.29
C GLU A 546 -16.92 -5.05 8.24
N ASP A 547 -17.07 -3.74 8.09
CA ASP A 547 -15.98 -2.75 8.11
C ASP A 547 -14.79 -3.08 7.19
N LEU A 548 -15.06 -3.68 6.04
CA LEU A 548 -14.02 -4.11 5.09
C LEU A 548 -13.10 -2.95 4.65
N VAL A 549 -13.59 -1.70 4.67
CA VAL A 549 -12.78 -0.51 4.35
C VAL A 549 -11.73 -0.26 5.43
N VAL A 550 -12.12 -0.40 6.69
CA VAL A 550 -11.21 -0.21 7.83
C VAL A 550 -10.13 -1.29 7.84
N ILE A 551 -10.52 -2.55 7.59
CA ILE A 551 -9.59 -3.68 7.50
C ILE A 551 -8.63 -3.48 6.33
N GLU A 552 -9.13 -3.07 5.16
CA GLU A 552 -8.30 -2.78 3.98
C GLU A 552 -7.21 -1.77 4.33
N GLY A 553 -7.59 -0.63 4.91
CA GLY A 553 -6.65 0.42 5.28
C GLY A 553 -5.60 -0.06 6.29
N ALA A 554 -6.02 -0.74 7.35
CA ALA A 554 -5.12 -1.27 8.38
C ALA A 554 -4.18 -2.36 7.83
N THR A 555 -4.72 -3.31 7.04
CA THR A 555 -3.94 -4.39 6.41
C THR A 555 -2.88 -3.81 5.47
N ARG A 556 -3.23 -2.85 4.64
CA ARG A 556 -2.31 -2.24 3.68
C ARG A 556 -1.21 -1.43 4.35
N ARG A 557 -1.52 -0.65 5.40
CA ARG A 557 -0.49 0.04 6.19
C ARG A 557 0.51 -0.95 6.78
N ARG A 558 0.01 -2.04 7.38
CA ARG A 558 0.86 -3.06 7.96
C ARG A 558 1.66 -3.84 6.92
N LEU A 559 1.05 -4.16 5.78
CA LEU A 559 1.71 -4.78 4.64
C LEU A 559 2.89 -3.94 4.12
N LEU A 560 2.71 -2.63 4.00
CA LEU A 560 3.80 -1.72 3.64
C LEU A 560 4.90 -1.69 4.70
N SER A 561 4.55 -1.62 5.98
CA SER A 561 5.52 -1.64 7.07
C SER A 561 6.33 -2.95 7.09
N ALA A 562 5.66 -4.10 6.97
CA ALA A 562 6.32 -5.40 6.89
C ALA A 562 7.25 -5.51 5.68
N ARG A 563 6.82 -4.95 4.57
CA ARG A 563 7.58 -4.92 3.32
C ARG A 563 8.83 -4.05 3.40
N TRP A 564 8.72 -2.86 4.00
CA TRP A 564 9.87 -1.98 4.19
C TRP A 564 10.88 -2.53 5.20
N ALA A 565 10.41 -3.30 6.17
CA ALA A 565 11.24 -4.04 7.11
C ALA A 565 11.74 -5.39 6.56
N ASP A 566 11.45 -5.71 5.29
CA ASP A 566 11.76 -6.96 4.57
C ASP A 566 11.31 -8.25 5.30
N ARG A 567 10.20 -8.17 6.04
CA ARG A 567 9.60 -9.32 6.75
C ARG A 567 8.67 -10.09 5.82
N GLN A 568 9.23 -10.85 4.90
CA GLN A 568 8.49 -11.51 3.82
C GLN A 568 7.49 -12.56 4.31
N ASP A 569 7.70 -13.16 5.46
CA ASP A 569 6.75 -14.05 6.12
C ASP A 569 5.44 -13.34 6.52
N GLU A 570 5.54 -12.13 7.04
CA GLU A 570 4.38 -11.29 7.33
C GLU A 570 3.74 -10.75 6.04
N VAL A 571 4.57 -10.35 5.07
CA VAL A 571 4.10 -9.86 3.75
C VAL A 571 3.20 -10.89 3.08
N ALA A 572 3.56 -12.18 3.09
CA ALA A 572 2.77 -13.22 2.45
C ALA A 572 1.37 -13.36 3.08
N VAL A 573 1.28 -13.35 4.40
CA VAL A 573 0.00 -13.48 5.12
C VAL A 573 -0.85 -12.23 4.96
N LEU A 574 -0.26 -11.03 5.06
CA LEU A 574 -0.97 -9.76 4.91
C LEU A 574 -1.44 -9.53 3.47
N ALA A 575 -0.66 -9.95 2.47
CA ALA A 575 -1.07 -9.91 1.08
C ALA A 575 -2.27 -10.82 0.79
N LEU A 576 -2.31 -12.01 1.41
CA LEU A 576 -3.45 -12.91 1.33
C LEU A 576 -4.70 -12.30 1.98
N LEU A 577 -4.54 -11.65 3.13
CA LEU A 577 -5.63 -10.96 3.82
C LEU A 577 -6.17 -9.80 2.97
N ASP A 578 -5.29 -8.93 2.43
CA ASP A 578 -5.71 -7.85 1.52
C ASP A 578 -6.44 -8.40 0.30
N ALA A 579 -5.89 -9.43 -0.35
CA ALA A 579 -6.51 -10.06 -1.49
C ALA A 579 -7.91 -10.64 -1.17
N SER A 580 -8.08 -11.23 0.02
CA SER A 580 -9.38 -11.73 0.49
C SER A 580 -10.39 -10.58 0.68
N VAL A 581 -9.97 -9.48 1.29
CA VAL A 581 -10.79 -8.28 1.45
C VAL A 581 -11.19 -7.69 0.09
N GLN A 582 -10.24 -7.62 -0.86
CA GLN A 582 -10.52 -7.10 -2.20
C GLN A 582 -11.53 -7.96 -2.96
N LEU A 583 -11.46 -9.29 -2.83
CA LEU A 583 -12.48 -10.18 -3.42
C LEU A 583 -13.87 -9.95 -2.82
N LEU A 584 -13.96 -9.80 -1.49
CA LEU A 584 -15.23 -9.48 -0.82
C LEU A 584 -15.79 -8.12 -1.25
N ARG A 585 -14.90 -7.19 -1.62
CA ARG A 585 -15.26 -5.89 -2.20
C ARG A 585 -15.46 -5.91 -3.71
N MET A 586 -15.53 -7.08 -4.32
CA MET A 586 -15.73 -7.28 -5.76
C MET A 586 -14.66 -6.62 -6.65
N ARG A 587 -13.38 -6.64 -6.18
CA ARG A 587 -12.21 -6.06 -6.88
C ARG A 587 -11.15 -7.14 -7.20
N PRO A 588 -11.46 -8.10 -8.08
CA PRO A 588 -10.58 -9.26 -8.33
C PRO A 588 -9.21 -8.88 -8.93
N ASP A 589 -9.13 -7.81 -9.72
CA ASP A 589 -7.86 -7.33 -10.26
C ASP A 589 -6.91 -6.81 -9.17
N VAL A 590 -7.46 -6.11 -8.20
CA VAL A 590 -6.69 -5.61 -7.04
C VAL A 590 -6.27 -6.78 -6.15
N ALA A 591 -7.17 -7.75 -5.93
CA ALA A 591 -6.85 -8.97 -5.20
C ALA A 591 -5.68 -9.73 -5.85
N PHE A 592 -5.72 -9.89 -7.17
CA PHE A 592 -4.62 -10.52 -7.91
C PHE A 592 -3.30 -9.76 -7.78
N ALA A 593 -3.34 -8.42 -7.86
CA ALA A 593 -2.15 -7.59 -7.69
C ALA A 593 -1.54 -7.73 -6.29
N SER A 594 -2.37 -7.86 -5.25
CA SER A 594 -1.90 -8.08 -3.87
C SER A 594 -1.15 -9.39 -3.73
N LEU A 595 -1.59 -10.46 -4.41
CA LEU A 595 -0.91 -11.76 -4.40
C LEU A 595 0.45 -11.77 -5.13
N GLN A 596 0.78 -10.75 -5.89
CA GLN A 596 2.09 -10.61 -6.55
C GLN A 596 3.14 -9.90 -5.66
N ILE A 597 2.73 -9.39 -4.50
CA ILE A 597 3.62 -8.62 -3.61
C ILE A 597 4.66 -9.51 -2.89
N PRO A 598 4.33 -10.70 -2.36
CA PRO A 598 5.29 -11.56 -1.68
C PRO A 598 6.39 -12.05 -2.63
N ARG A 599 7.64 -12.03 -2.16
CA ARG A 599 8.79 -12.59 -2.88
C ARG A 599 9.02 -14.07 -2.57
N ILE A 600 8.45 -14.57 -1.50
CA ILE A 600 8.50 -15.97 -1.10
C ILE A 600 7.15 -16.63 -1.34
N ALA A 601 7.17 -17.92 -1.62
CA ALA A 601 5.95 -18.70 -1.69
C ALA A 601 5.23 -18.70 -0.34
N PRO A 602 3.88 -18.55 -0.32
CA PRO A 602 3.13 -18.65 0.92
C PRO A 602 3.30 -20.06 1.51
N PRO A 603 3.20 -20.20 2.86
CA PRO A 603 3.13 -21.52 3.47
C PRO A 603 2.09 -22.41 2.79
N GLU A 604 2.35 -23.73 2.72
CA GLU A 604 1.49 -24.65 1.96
C GLU A 604 0.01 -24.61 2.41
N SER A 605 -0.23 -24.41 3.70
CA SER A 605 -1.58 -24.21 4.24
C SER A 605 -2.33 -23.00 3.66
N PHE A 606 -1.60 -21.96 3.23
CA PHE A 606 -2.17 -20.77 2.58
C PHE A 606 -2.13 -20.83 1.06
N ARG A 607 -1.35 -21.73 0.47
CA ARG A 607 -1.20 -21.86 -0.99
C ARG A 607 -2.53 -22.11 -1.69
N ILE A 608 -3.38 -22.95 -1.11
CA ILE A 608 -4.71 -23.23 -1.66
C ILE A 608 -5.56 -21.95 -1.71
N TRP A 609 -5.47 -21.08 -0.70
CA TRP A 609 -6.15 -19.79 -0.70
C TRP A 609 -5.62 -18.85 -1.77
N PHE A 610 -4.30 -18.80 -1.94
CA PHE A 610 -3.66 -18.05 -3.01
C PHE A 610 -4.13 -18.51 -4.40
N ASP A 611 -4.14 -19.83 -4.64
CA ASP A 611 -4.57 -20.38 -5.91
C ASP A 611 -6.08 -20.22 -6.13
N ALA A 612 -6.90 -20.29 -5.08
CA ALA A 612 -8.34 -20.01 -5.16
C ALA A 612 -8.60 -18.54 -5.57
N ILE A 613 -7.92 -17.59 -4.96
CA ILE A 613 -8.05 -16.17 -5.31
C ILE A 613 -7.53 -15.91 -6.74
N ARG A 614 -6.41 -16.52 -7.12
CA ARG A 614 -5.89 -16.44 -8.50
C ARG A 614 -6.87 -17.00 -9.51
N ALA A 615 -7.46 -18.15 -9.23
CA ALA A 615 -8.46 -18.75 -10.11
C ALA A 615 -9.66 -17.83 -10.29
N VAL A 616 -10.19 -17.24 -9.22
CA VAL A 616 -11.30 -16.28 -9.30
C VAL A 616 -10.91 -15.06 -10.16
N ALA A 617 -9.70 -14.54 -9.97
CA ALA A 617 -9.22 -13.39 -10.74
C ALA A 617 -9.06 -13.74 -12.24
N PHE A 618 -8.52 -14.91 -12.58
CA PHE A 618 -8.40 -15.39 -13.95
C PHE A 618 -9.78 -15.60 -14.60
N ILE A 619 -10.73 -16.23 -13.88
CA ILE A 619 -12.11 -16.42 -14.36
C ILE A 619 -12.74 -15.04 -14.69
N THR A 620 -12.59 -14.07 -13.81
CA THR A 620 -13.17 -12.75 -13.99
C THR A 620 -12.59 -12.01 -15.21
N ARG A 621 -11.32 -12.29 -15.55
CA ARG A 621 -10.64 -11.76 -16.75
C ARG A 621 -10.93 -12.56 -18.03
N GLY A 622 -11.68 -13.66 -17.94
CA GLY A 622 -11.92 -14.57 -19.04
C GLY A 622 -10.74 -15.47 -19.41
N ASP A 623 -9.70 -15.52 -18.58
CA ASP A 623 -8.52 -16.36 -18.77
C ASP A 623 -8.76 -17.76 -18.16
N LEU A 624 -9.54 -18.56 -18.87
CA LEU A 624 -9.96 -19.87 -18.40
C LEU A 624 -8.82 -20.91 -18.40
N VAL A 625 -7.74 -20.69 -19.17
CA VAL A 625 -6.58 -21.59 -19.21
C VAL A 625 -5.82 -21.53 -17.89
N HIS A 626 -5.39 -20.34 -17.47
CA HIS A 626 -4.69 -20.17 -16.20
C HIS A 626 -5.60 -20.43 -14.99
N ALA A 627 -6.93 -20.21 -15.14
CA ALA A 627 -7.88 -20.60 -14.12
C ALA A 627 -7.93 -22.13 -13.92
N ALA A 628 -7.90 -22.91 -15.01
CA ALA A 628 -7.85 -24.37 -14.96
C ALA A 628 -6.56 -24.87 -14.30
N GLU A 629 -5.41 -24.32 -14.67
CA GLU A 629 -4.13 -24.63 -14.01
C GLU A 629 -4.13 -24.34 -12.50
N ALA A 630 -4.76 -23.24 -12.09
CA ALA A 630 -4.89 -22.91 -10.67
C ALA A 630 -5.81 -23.93 -9.96
N LEU A 631 -6.88 -24.39 -10.59
CA LEU A 631 -7.76 -25.43 -10.07
C LEU A 631 -7.05 -26.79 -9.95
N GLU A 632 -6.21 -27.16 -10.93
CA GLU A 632 -5.39 -28.38 -10.85
C GLU A 632 -4.43 -28.36 -9.66
N ARG A 633 -3.81 -27.18 -9.38
CA ARG A 633 -2.96 -27.01 -8.19
C ARG A 633 -3.77 -27.14 -6.88
N ILE A 634 -4.98 -26.60 -6.84
CA ILE A 634 -5.90 -26.76 -5.70
C ILE A 634 -6.24 -28.24 -5.50
N ASP A 635 -6.54 -28.97 -6.57
CA ASP A 635 -6.86 -30.38 -6.51
C ASP A 635 -5.66 -31.23 -6.06
N ALA A 636 -4.48 -30.99 -6.59
CA ALA A 636 -3.25 -31.66 -6.20
C ALA A 636 -2.91 -31.44 -4.71
N ALA A 637 -3.07 -30.23 -4.21
CA ALA A 637 -2.83 -29.90 -2.81
C ALA A 637 -3.92 -30.46 -1.87
N SER A 638 -5.13 -30.75 -2.39
CA SER A 638 -6.27 -31.27 -1.63
C SER A 638 -6.24 -32.78 -1.42
N THR A 639 -5.46 -33.53 -2.21
CA THR A 639 -5.32 -34.98 -2.10
C THR A 639 -4.56 -35.33 -0.82
N GLY A 640 -5.29 -35.64 0.23
CA GLY A 640 -4.77 -36.04 1.55
C GLY A 640 -4.97 -35.07 2.69
N ARG A 641 -5.48 -33.86 2.42
CA ARG A 641 -5.59 -32.78 3.40
C ARG A 641 -6.95 -32.07 3.39
N ALA A 642 -8.04 -32.82 3.19
CA ALA A 642 -9.41 -32.27 3.11
C ALA A 642 -9.92 -31.77 4.49
N CYS A 643 -9.22 -30.83 5.11
CA CYS A 643 -9.67 -30.21 6.36
C CYS A 643 -10.14 -28.76 6.17
N GLY A 644 -11.14 -28.37 6.94
CA GLY A 644 -11.56 -27.00 7.13
C GLY A 644 -12.34 -26.37 6.00
N ALA A 645 -11.97 -25.14 5.63
CA ALA A 645 -12.63 -24.30 4.62
C ALA A 645 -12.31 -24.73 3.17
N PHE A 646 -11.30 -25.56 2.95
CA PHE A 646 -10.84 -25.93 1.61
C PHE A 646 -11.93 -26.54 0.70
N PRO A 647 -12.76 -27.49 1.17
CA PRO A 647 -13.83 -28.02 0.33
C PRO A 647 -14.82 -26.94 -0.11
N VAL A 648 -15.10 -25.94 0.73
CA VAL A 648 -15.99 -24.83 0.39
C VAL A 648 -15.37 -23.97 -0.70
N LEU A 649 -14.11 -23.54 -0.50
CA LEU A 649 -13.38 -22.73 -1.47
C LEU A 649 -13.28 -23.44 -2.83
N ARG A 650 -12.85 -24.71 -2.81
CA ARG A 650 -12.73 -25.51 -4.02
C ARG A 650 -14.04 -25.58 -4.81
N GLU A 651 -15.15 -25.97 -4.14
CA GLU A 651 -16.45 -26.06 -4.82
C GLU A 651 -16.93 -24.68 -5.28
N THR A 652 -16.63 -23.60 -4.54
CA THR A 652 -16.99 -22.22 -4.94
C THR A 652 -16.25 -21.82 -6.21
N VAL A 653 -14.93 -22.04 -6.28
CA VAL A 653 -14.13 -21.68 -7.46
C VAL A 653 -14.52 -22.55 -8.65
N CYS A 654 -14.71 -23.87 -8.44
CA CYS A 654 -15.17 -24.78 -9.49
C CYS A 654 -16.56 -24.36 -10.01
N ALA A 655 -17.51 -23.99 -9.14
CA ALA A 655 -18.84 -23.56 -9.57
C ALA A 655 -18.75 -22.29 -10.44
N ARG A 656 -17.91 -21.33 -10.05
CA ARG A 656 -17.66 -20.12 -10.83
C ARG A 656 -17.00 -20.41 -12.18
N PHE A 657 -16.07 -21.35 -12.21
CA PHE A 657 -15.43 -21.83 -13.44
C PHE A 657 -16.42 -22.50 -14.40
N GLU A 658 -17.36 -23.30 -13.87
CA GLU A 658 -18.41 -23.93 -14.69
C GLU A 658 -19.38 -22.90 -15.30
N VAL A 659 -19.73 -21.81 -14.55
CA VAL A 659 -20.49 -20.70 -15.13
C VAL A 659 -19.74 -20.09 -16.32
N ALA A 660 -18.46 -19.77 -16.13
CA ALA A 660 -17.63 -19.16 -17.15
C ALA A 660 -17.41 -20.05 -18.39
N ASN A 661 -17.47 -21.37 -18.21
CA ASN A 661 -17.41 -22.36 -19.28
C ASN A 661 -18.79 -22.65 -19.95
N GLY A 662 -19.85 -21.94 -19.57
CA GLY A 662 -21.18 -22.13 -20.14
C GLY A 662 -21.85 -23.47 -19.74
N ARG A 663 -21.57 -23.99 -18.54
CA ARG A 663 -22.14 -25.21 -17.98
C ARG A 663 -23.01 -24.92 -16.75
N PRO A 664 -24.20 -24.30 -16.95
CA PRO A 664 -25.01 -23.79 -15.86
C PRO A 664 -25.49 -24.88 -14.88
N ASP A 665 -25.87 -26.05 -15.38
CA ASP A 665 -26.36 -27.15 -14.53
C ASP A 665 -25.28 -27.68 -13.58
N ALA A 666 -24.05 -27.80 -14.08
CA ALA A 666 -22.90 -28.22 -13.29
C ALA A 666 -22.55 -27.15 -12.24
N ALA A 667 -22.62 -25.88 -12.62
CA ALA A 667 -22.39 -24.75 -11.74
C ALA A 667 -23.42 -24.71 -10.58
N ALA A 668 -24.72 -24.83 -10.89
CA ALA A 668 -25.78 -24.84 -9.89
C ALA A 668 -25.66 -26.01 -8.92
N ALA A 669 -25.33 -27.21 -9.42
CA ALA A 669 -25.12 -28.39 -8.59
C ALA A 669 -23.90 -28.20 -7.64
N ARG A 670 -22.79 -27.65 -8.15
CA ARG A 670 -21.61 -27.33 -7.32
C ARG A 670 -21.92 -26.27 -6.29
N ALA A 671 -22.57 -25.16 -6.69
CA ALA A 671 -22.97 -24.09 -5.80
C ALA A 671 -23.86 -24.58 -4.65
N SER A 672 -24.82 -25.48 -4.95
CA SER A 672 -25.70 -26.08 -3.93
C SER A 672 -24.91 -26.92 -2.93
N ARG A 673 -23.94 -27.72 -3.38
CA ARG A 673 -23.06 -28.48 -2.47
C ARG A 673 -22.19 -27.53 -1.64
N ALA A 674 -21.63 -26.49 -2.28
CA ALA A 674 -20.81 -25.52 -1.61
C ALA A 674 -21.59 -24.73 -0.53
N ILE A 675 -22.85 -24.37 -0.78
CA ILE A 675 -23.73 -23.71 0.22
C ILE A 675 -23.87 -24.60 1.46
N SER A 676 -24.16 -25.90 1.28
CA SER A 676 -24.33 -26.83 2.41
C SER A 676 -23.05 -27.02 3.23
N LEU A 677 -21.88 -26.86 2.60
CA LEU A 677 -20.59 -26.85 3.28
C LEU A 677 -20.32 -25.48 3.94
N ALA A 678 -20.66 -24.39 3.26
CA ALA A 678 -20.41 -23.02 3.72
C ALA A 678 -21.22 -22.71 4.99
N GLU A 679 -22.45 -23.18 5.07
CA GLU A 679 -23.31 -23.03 6.26
C GLU A 679 -22.62 -23.54 7.55
N ARG A 680 -21.76 -24.53 7.45
CA ARG A 680 -21.06 -25.15 8.58
C ARG A 680 -19.64 -24.65 8.77
N ARG A 681 -19.00 -24.09 7.74
CA ARG A 681 -17.56 -23.87 7.74
C ARG A 681 -17.14 -22.45 7.36
N MET A 682 -17.91 -21.77 6.52
CA MET A 682 -17.53 -20.47 5.99
C MET A 682 -18.72 -19.64 5.50
N PRO A 683 -19.63 -19.24 6.40
CA PRO A 683 -20.88 -18.56 6.03
C PRO A 683 -20.67 -17.25 5.24
N VAL A 684 -19.54 -16.60 5.37
CA VAL A 684 -19.19 -15.38 4.61
C VAL A 684 -19.23 -15.56 3.09
N LEU A 685 -19.07 -16.79 2.58
CA LEU A 685 -19.13 -17.09 1.15
C LEU A 685 -20.56 -17.31 0.63
N LEU A 686 -21.57 -17.37 1.49
CA LEU A 686 -22.96 -17.61 1.08
C LEU A 686 -23.45 -16.62 0.01
N PRO A 687 -23.23 -15.28 0.12
CA PRO A 687 -23.65 -14.34 -0.91
C PRO A 687 -23.03 -14.63 -2.28
N ALA A 688 -21.73 -14.95 -2.32
CA ALA A 688 -21.02 -15.27 -3.56
C ALA A 688 -21.56 -16.56 -4.20
N LEU A 689 -21.91 -17.57 -3.38
CA LEU A 689 -22.49 -18.83 -3.84
C LEU A 689 -23.91 -18.65 -4.36
N LEU A 690 -24.72 -17.84 -3.69
CA LEU A 690 -26.06 -17.49 -4.15
C LEU A 690 -26.01 -16.70 -5.47
N GLN A 691 -25.04 -15.81 -5.62
CA GLN A 691 -24.81 -15.10 -6.88
C GLN A 691 -24.43 -16.09 -8.01
N ILE A 692 -23.58 -17.07 -7.74
CA ILE A 692 -23.25 -18.14 -8.72
C ILE A 692 -24.51 -18.90 -9.14
N MET A 693 -25.47 -19.17 -8.23
CA MET A 693 -26.75 -19.79 -8.59
C MET A 693 -27.57 -18.91 -9.54
N VAL A 694 -27.61 -17.60 -9.29
CA VAL A 694 -28.26 -16.64 -10.20
C VAL A 694 -27.58 -16.66 -11.58
N ASP A 695 -26.25 -16.59 -11.59
CA ASP A 695 -25.45 -16.59 -12.82
C ASP A 695 -25.58 -17.93 -13.59
N ALA A 696 -25.85 -19.02 -12.91
CA ALA A 696 -26.16 -20.33 -13.49
C ALA A 696 -27.63 -20.46 -13.97
N GLY A 697 -28.43 -19.39 -13.89
CA GLY A 697 -29.81 -19.40 -14.39
C GLY A 697 -30.84 -20.06 -13.47
N VAL A 698 -30.51 -20.32 -12.20
CA VAL A 698 -31.51 -20.77 -11.21
C VAL A 698 -32.52 -19.64 -11.00
N PRO A 699 -33.85 -19.95 -10.96
CA PRO A 699 -34.87 -18.94 -10.80
C PRO A 699 -34.59 -18.02 -9.59
N VAL A 700 -34.64 -16.71 -9.83
CA VAL A 700 -34.34 -15.69 -8.79
C VAL A 700 -35.28 -15.86 -7.57
N SER A 701 -36.54 -16.31 -7.77
CA SER A 701 -37.49 -16.60 -6.69
C SER A 701 -36.96 -17.70 -5.75
N GLU A 702 -36.40 -18.77 -6.30
CA GLU A 702 -35.83 -19.87 -5.52
C GLU A 702 -34.57 -19.43 -4.75
N VAL A 703 -33.68 -18.70 -5.43
CA VAL A 703 -32.48 -18.17 -4.79
C VAL A 703 -32.85 -17.20 -3.68
N ARG A 704 -33.87 -16.36 -3.88
CA ARG A 704 -34.34 -15.42 -2.88
C ARG A 704 -34.91 -16.12 -1.65
N GLU A 705 -35.77 -17.14 -1.80
CA GLU A 705 -36.29 -17.92 -0.67
C GLU A 705 -35.14 -18.51 0.16
N ARG A 706 -34.15 -19.07 -0.50
CA ARG A 706 -32.96 -19.62 0.15
C ARG A 706 -32.12 -18.53 0.84
N ALA A 707 -31.93 -17.38 0.20
CA ALA A 707 -31.21 -16.25 0.76
C ALA A 707 -31.88 -15.69 2.01
N VAL A 708 -33.22 -15.58 2.02
CA VAL A 708 -34.00 -15.14 3.19
C VAL A 708 -33.83 -16.13 4.35
N ALA A 709 -33.98 -17.42 4.10
CA ALA A 709 -33.79 -18.46 5.13
C ALA A 709 -32.36 -18.43 5.73
N LEU A 710 -31.35 -18.17 4.89
CA LEU A 710 -29.97 -18.04 5.35
C LEU A 710 -29.74 -16.75 6.14
N ALA A 711 -30.39 -15.64 5.76
CA ALA A 711 -30.30 -14.36 6.48
C ALA A 711 -30.97 -14.42 7.87
N GLU A 712 -32.03 -15.23 8.02
CA GLU A 712 -32.66 -15.50 9.32
C GLU A 712 -31.77 -16.33 10.24
N ARG A 713 -30.99 -17.23 9.65
CA ARG A 713 -30.10 -18.13 10.40
C ARG A 713 -28.75 -17.51 10.74
N PHE A 714 -28.20 -16.74 9.80
CA PHE A 714 -26.86 -16.13 9.93
C PHE A 714 -27.01 -14.59 9.93
N ASP A 715 -26.70 -13.94 11.04
CA ASP A 715 -26.72 -12.47 11.14
C ASP A 715 -25.50 -11.82 10.47
N LEU A 716 -25.32 -12.13 9.17
CA LEU A 716 -24.20 -11.62 8.38
C LEU A 716 -24.63 -10.44 7.51
N ALA A 717 -23.93 -9.30 7.62
CA ALA A 717 -24.23 -8.12 6.83
C ALA A 717 -24.21 -8.38 5.30
N PRO A 718 -23.27 -9.16 4.71
CA PRO A 718 -23.28 -9.45 3.28
C PRO A 718 -24.48 -10.28 2.82
N VAL A 719 -25.00 -11.20 3.65
CA VAL A 719 -26.17 -12.00 3.31
C VAL A 719 -27.42 -11.11 3.32
N ARG A 720 -27.56 -10.21 4.31
CA ARG A 720 -28.67 -9.25 4.37
C ARG A 720 -28.63 -8.27 3.19
N ALA A 721 -27.45 -7.77 2.82
CA ALA A 721 -27.27 -6.92 1.65
C ALA A 721 -27.69 -7.63 0.36
N PHE A 722 -27.27 -8.88 0.16
CA PHE A 722 -27.65 -9.68 -1.00
C PHE A 722 -29.18 -9.89 -1.08
N VAL A 723 -29.84 -10.15 0.04
CA VAL A 723 -31.33 -10.24 0.09
C VAL A 723 -31.98 -8.92 -0.30
N ALA A 724 -31.45 -7.78 0.17
CA ALA A 724 -31.94 -6.46 -0.19
C ALA A 724 -31.77 -6.17 -1.69
N ASP A 725 -30.64 -6.53 -2.27
CA ASP A 725 -30.37 -6.38 -3.71
C ASP A 725 -31.32 -7.24 -4.55
N LEU A 726 -31.60 -8.48 -4.14
CA LEU A 726 -32.60 -9.35 -4.80
C LEU A 726 -34.02 -8.79 -4.70
N HIS A 727 -34.37 -8.16 -3.57
CA HIS A 727 -35.67 -7.48 -3.44
C HIS A 727 -35.78 -6.26 -4.34
N GLU A 728 -34.71 -5.48 -4.48
CA GLU A 728 -34.69 -4.31 -5.35
C GLU A 728 -34.73 -4.73 -6.83
N ALA A 729 -33.96 -5.75 -7.24
CA ALA A 729 -34.01 -6.34 -8.56
C ALA A 729 -35.42 -6.83 -8.91
N ALA A 730 -36.07 -7.54 -7.98
CA ALA A 730 -37.44 -7.99 -8.17
C ALA A 730 -38.48 -6.83 -8.26
N ARG A 731 -38.23 -5.69 -7.62
CA ARG A 731 -39.06 -4.48 -7.77
C ARG A 731 -38.85 -3.84 -9.14
N VAL A 732 -37.61 -3.80 -9.63
CA VAL A 732 -37.29 -3.29 -10.95
C VAL A 732 -37.92 -4.17 -12.04
N ASP A 733 -37.83 -5.49 -11.91
CA ASP A 733 -38.46 -6.45 -12.85
C ASP A 733 -40.02 -6.45 -12.77
N ALA A 734 -40.56 -6.11 -11.60
CA ALA A 734 -42.00 -5.95 -11.42
C ALA A 734 -42.51 -4.59 -11.88
N GLN A 735 -41.65 -3.65 -12.25
CA GLN A 735 -42.06 -2.39 -12.84
C GLN A 735 -42.57 -2.61 -14.28
N PRO A 736 -43.70 -2.06 -14.61
CA PRO A 736 -44.27 -2.27 -15.93
C PRO A 736 -43.38 -1.69 -17.02
N THR A 737 -42.79 -2.55 -17.84
CA THR A 737 -41.95 -2.14 -18.97
C THR A 737 -42.79 -1.47 -20.02
N LEU A 738 -42.40 -0.30 -20.47
CA LEU A 738 -43.04 0.46 -21.59
C LEU A 738 -43.13 -0.38 -22.87
N ASP A 739 -42.46 -1.53 -22.93
CA ASP A 739 -42.50 -2.46 -24.06
C ASP A 739 -43.82 -3.22 -24.18
N LEU A 740 -44.62 -3.24 -23.10
CA LEU A 740 -46.01 -3.77 -23.15
C LEU A 740 -46.98 -2.85 -23.83
N LEU A 741 -46.59 -1.59 -24.11
CA LEU A 741 -47.44 -0.61 -24.76
C LEU A 741 -47.30 -0.68 -26.27
N THR A 742 -48.42 -0.50 -26.97
CA THR A 742 -48.40 -0.25 -28.42
C THR A 742 -47.66 1.05 -28.72
N SER A 743 -47.13 1.21 -29.93
CA SER A 743 -46.39 2.42 -30.33
C SER A 743 -47.22 3.71 -30.11
N ARG A 744 -48.56 3.62 -30.22
CA ARG A 744 -49.45 4.78 -30.04
C ARG A 744 -49.71 5.06 -28.55
N GLU A 745 -49.87 4.04 -27.72
CA GLU A 745 -49.96 4.18 -26.26
C GLU A 745 -48.68 4.74 -25.70
N ARG A 746 -47.52 4.28 -26.19
CA ARG A 746 -46.19 4.80 -25.78
C ARG A 746 -46.07 6.30 -26.07
N GLN A 747 -46.41 6.76 -27.28
CA GLN A 747 -46.38 8.17 -27.64
C GLN A 747 -47.26 9.05 -26.73
N VAL A 748 -48.46 8.53 -26.36
CA VAL A 748 -49.36 9.22 -25.45
C VAL A 748 -48.78 9.26 -24.02
N VAL A 749 -48.23 8.16 -23.54
CA VAL A 749 -47.59 8.05 -22.21
C VAL A 749 -46.39 8.95 -22.12
N ASP A 750 -45.51 8.96 -23.13
CA ASP A 750 -44.32 9.81 -23.18
C ASP A 750 -44.67 11.29 -23.02
N LEU A 751 -45.70 11.74 -23.70
CA LEU A 751 -46.21 13.12 -23.58
C LEU A 751 -46.87 13.38 -22.21
N ALA A 752 -47.56 12.41 -21.65
CA ALA A 752 -48.13 12.51 -20.30
C ALA A 752 -47.03 12.59 -19.21
N MET A 753 -45.94 11.88 -19.41
CA MET A 753 -44.78 11.93 -18.52
C MET A 753 -44.09 13.31 -18.51
N THR A 754 -44.14 14.05 -19.61
CA THR A 754 -43.62 15.44 -19.65
C THR A 754 -44.56 16.45 -18.98
N GLY A 755 -45.69 16.00 -18.40
CA GLY A 755 -46.67 16.83 -17.71
C GLY A 755 -47.67 17.50 -18.66
N ALA A 756 -47.77 17.07 -19.94
CA ALA A 756 -48.72 17.58 -20.90
C ALA A 756 -50.17 17.18 -20.52
N THR A 757 -51.12 18.12 -20.60
CA THR A 757 -52.54 17.82 -20.38
C THR A 757 -53.13 17.01 -21.53
N ASN A 758 -54.22 16.29 -21.31
CA ASN A 758 -54.88 15.48 -22.34
C ASN A 758 -55.26 16.32 -23.58
N ALA A 759 -55.64 17.58 -23.40
CA ALA A 759 -55.92 18.50 -24.48
C ALA A 759 -54.66 18.92 -25.29
N GLN A 760 -53.49 19.03 -24.61
CA GLN A 760 -52.23 19.31 -25.31
C GLN A 760 -51.74 18.08 -26.05
N ILE A 761 -51.84 16.89 -25.47
CA ILE A 761 -51.52 15.61 -26.11
C ILE A 761 -52.38 15.40 -27.34
N ALA A 762 -53.69 15.62 -27.21
CA ALA A 762 -54.65 15.49 -28.31
C ALA A 762 -54.28 16.39 -29.49
N ARG A 763 -53.96 17.68 -29.24
CA ARG A 763 -53.50 18.61 -30.27
C ARG A 763 -52.19 18.19 -30.93
N ARG A 764 -51.23 17.71 -30.14
CA ARG A 764 -49.88 17.36 -30.63
C ARG A 764 -49.90 16.08 -31.48
N LEU A 765 -50.76 15.15 -31.14
CA LEU A 765 -50.88 13.87 -31.85
C LEU A 765 -52.01 13.78 -32.88
N GLY A 766 -52.79 14.88 -33.09
CA GLY A 766 -53.93 14.89 -34.01
C GLY A 766 -55.07 13.97 -33.60
N LEU A 767 -55.29 13.83 -32.27
CA LEU A 767 -56.30 12.96 -31.69
C LEU A 767 -57.43 13.75 -31.01
N SER A 768 -58.58 13.09 -30.75
CA SER A 768 -59.55 13.65 -29.83
C SER A 768 -59.10 13.46 -28.36
N VAL A 769 -59.54 14.34 -27.44
CA VAL A 769 -59.27 14.21 -26.00
C VAL A 769 -59.75 12.85 -25.50
N ARG A 770 -60.92 12.40 -25.95
CA ARG A 770 -61.49 11.11 -25.59
C ARG A 770 -60.64 9.92 -26.06
N THR A 771 -59.99 10.03 -27.22
CA THR A 771 -59.05 9.02 -27.72
C THR A 771 -57.78 8.97 -26.89
N VAL A 772 -57.26 10.13 -26.43
CA VAL A 772 -56.09 10.19 -25.50
C VAL A 772 -56.46 9.55 -24.18
N GLU A 773 -57.61 9.80 -23.61
CA GLU A 773 -58.09 9.18 -22.37
C GLU A 773 -58.20 7.66 -22.49
N SER A 774 -58.72 7.17 -23.64
CA SER A 774 -58.77 5.73 -23.92
C SER A 774 -57.36 5.09 -24.00
N HIS A 775 -56.42 5.73 -24.69
CA HIS A 775 -55.03 5.23 -24.74
C HIS A 775 -54.35 5.25 -23.35
N LEU A 776 -54.57 6.28 -22.56
CA LEU A 776 -54.03 6.34 -21.19
C LEU A 776 -54.67 5.28 -20.28
N HIS A 777 -55.96 4.98 -20.47
CA HIS A 777 -56.67 3.93 -19.76
C HIS A 777 -56.09 2.55 -20.13
N HIS A 778 -55.97 2.24 -21.41
CA HIS A 778 -55.42 0.97 -21.89
C HIS A 778 -53.94 0.83 -21.47
N ALA A 779 -53.16 1.90 -21.53
CA ALA A 779 -51.79 1.91 -21.08
C ALA A 779 -51.71 1.57 -19.59
N ARG A 780 -52.54 2.18 -18.72
CA ARG A 780 -52.58 1.85 -17.30
C ARG A 780 -52.94 0.39 -17.03
N THR A 781 -53.97 -0.11 -17.76
CA THR A 781 -54.41 -1.51 -17.62
C THR A 781 -53.29 -2.48 -18.03
N ARG A 782 -52.54 -2.22 -19.10
CA ARG A 782 -51.44 -3.05 -19.55
C ARG A 782 -50.21 -2.97 -18.62
N LEU A 783 -49.99 -1.81 -18.02
CA LEU A 783 -48.93 -1.59 -17.06
C LEU A 783 -49.35 -1.97 -15.64
N GLY A 784 -50.52 -2.48 -15.38
CA GLY A 784 -51.02 -2.86 -14.07
C GLY A 784 -51.18 -1.69 -13.09
N MET A 785 -51.27 -0.44 -13.60
CA MET A 785 -51.30 0.77 -12.78
C MET A 785 -52.69 1.11 -12.29
N SER A 786 -52.78 1.57 -11.04
CA SER A 786 -54.03 2.11 -10.49
C SER A 786 -54.39 3.49 -11.09
N ARG A 787 -55.68 3.90 -10.91
CA ARG A 787 -56.15 5.20 -11.43
C ARG A 787 -55.50 6.43 -10.81
N GLN A 788 -54.91 6.26 -9.64
CA GLN A 788 -54.29 7.35 -8.86
C GLN A 788 -52.78 7.49 -9.08
N GLU A 789 -52.13 6.50 -9.69
CA GLU A 789 -50.68 6.51 -9.94
C GLU A 789 -50.34 7.39 -11.19
N ARG A 790 -49.31 8.21 -11.05
CA ARG A 790 -48.77 9.03 -12.14
C ARG A 790 -47.72 8.27 -12.95
N PHE A 791 -47.81 8.27 -14.26
CA PHE A 791 -46.83 7.61 -15.15
C PHE A 791 -45.40 7.99 -14.85
N GLY A 792 -45.14 9.24 -14.46
CA GLY A 792 -43.79 9.70 -14.09
C GLY A 792 -43.21 9.09 -12.82
N GLN A 793 -44.05 8.62 -11.87
CA GLN A 793 -43.64 7.94 -10.65
C GLN A 793 -43.39 6.45 -10.90
N ALA A 794 -44.14 5.82 -11.76
CA ALA A 794 -44.02 4.41 -12.07
C ALA A 794 -42.92 4.06 -13.09
N VAL A 795 -42.56 4.99 -13.97
CA VAL A 795 -41.57 4.78 -15.04
C VAL A 795 -40.23 5.53 -14.82
N GLY A 796 -40.24 6.55 -13.97
CA GLY A 796 -39.07 7.41 -13.71
C GLY A 796 -37.95 6.77 -12.87
N ALA A 797 -38.16 5.56 -12.34
CA ALA A 797 -37.16 4.85 -11.55
C ALA A 797 -36.22 3.95 -12.40
N ALA A 798 -36.49 3.78 -13.69
CA ALA A 798 -35.65 2.98 -14.60
C ALA A 798 -34.52 3.83 -15.20
N ARG A 799 -33.49 4.16 -14.42
CA ARG A 799 -32.15 4.48 -14.93
C ARG A 799 -31.27 3.24 -14.86
N PRO A 800 -30.55 2.89 -15.94
CA PRO A 800 -29.77 1.66 -15.97
C PRO A 800 -28.63 1.71 -14.91
N LEU A 801 -28.57 0.68 -14.10
CA LEU A 801 -27.45 0.34 -13.21
C LEU A 801 -26.27 -0.18 -14.04
N VAL A 802 -25.71 0.67 -14.90
CA VAL A 802 -24.37 0.48 -15.50
C VAL A 802 -23.61 1.77 -15.23
N GLN A 803 -22.95 1.82 -14.11
CA GLN A 803 -21.87 2.70 -13.66
C GLN A 803 -22.06 3.09 -12.17
N ARG A 804 -21.70 2.15 -11.29
CA ARG A 804 -21.13 2.51 -9.99
C ARG A 804 -19.99 1.55 -9.60
#